data_b0e1697e72bbccb196c6c8d4edc0d36b
#
_entry.id   b0e1697e72bbccb196c6c8d4edc0d36b
#
_cell.length_a   1.000
_cell.length_b   1.000
_cell.length_c   1.000
_cell.angle_alpha   90.00
_cell.angle_beta   90.00
_cell.angle_gamma   90.00
#
_symmetry.space_group_name_H-M   'P 1'
#
loop_
_entity.id
_entity.type
_entity.pdbx_description
1 polymer ?
#
loop_
_entity_poly.entity_id
_entity_poly.type
_entity_poly.pdbx_seq_one_letter_code
_entity_poly.pdbx_strand_id
1 'polypeptide(L)'
;MSKQDLHLTRNIGIMAHIDAGKTTTSERILYYTGLTHKIGEVHDGAATMDWMVQEQERGITITSAATTCRWKWNDQTYKINLIDTPGHVDFTAEVERSLRVLDGAVATYSAADGVQPQSETVWRQADKYNVPRLGYVNKMDRSGADFFETIRQMKDILGANPCAIQVPIGAEENFKGVVDLIKMKAILWHDETMGAEYDVEDIPASIIDEAEEWRDKMLENAANYDDTLMEKYLEDPSTITEEEIIAALRKGTVNMELTPVCCGSSYKNKGVQPLLDYVCAFLPSPLDTPNIVGTNPDTNAEEERRPDEEEHTSALAFKIATDPYVGRLTYIRVYSGKITAGSYVYNTRSGKKERISRMFQMFSNHQNPVEEIAAGDIGAVVGLKDIHTGDTLCDENAPIVLESMDFPDPVIGIAVEPKTQKDMEKLSNGLSKLAEEDPTFTVRTDEQSGQTIISGMGELHLDIIIDRLKREFKVECNQGKPQVNYKEAVSKTVNLRELYKKQSGGRGKYADIIVNVGPVDEDFKEGGLQFINSVTGGNIPKEFIPSVQKGFETAMRNGVLGGYPLDSLKVELVDGSFHPVDSDQLSFEICAIQAYKNAAAKAGPVLLEPIMKLEVVTPEENMGDVIGDLNKRRGQVEGMESTRSGARIVKAMVPLAEMFGYVTDLRTITSGRATSSMTYDHHAPLSKSIAAAVLDEVKGRVDLL
;
A
#
# COMPACT_ATOMS: atom_id res chain seq x y z
N MET A 1 -3.80 28.16 -5.44
CA MET A 1 -3.93 28.26 -3.95
C MET A 1 -2.90 29.24 -3.41
N SER A 2 -3.29 30.22 -2.62
CA SER A 2 -2.30 31.06 -1.94
C SER A 2 -1.50 30.24 -0.91
N LYS A 3 -0.30 30.73 -0.51
CA LYS A 3 0.45 30.08 0.59
C LYS A 3 -0.38 29.94 1.87
N GLN A 4 -1.30 30.87 2.11
CA GLN A 4 -2.22 30.84 3.24
C GLN A 4 -3.23 29.68 3.12
N ASP A 5 -3.71 29.38 1.90
CA ASP A 5 -4.62 28.27 1.67
C ASP A 5 -3.91 26.93 1.85
N LEU A 6 -2.61 26.83 1.52
CA LEU A 6 -1.81 25.62 1.74
C LEU A 6 -1.62 25.30 3.22
N HIS A 7 -1.41 26.32 4.08
CA HIS A 7 -1.34 26.12 5.53
C HIS A 7 -2.64 25.56 6.12
N LEU A 8 -3.78 25.88 5.50
CA LEU A 8 -5.11 25.43 5.90
C LEU A 8 -5.55 24.14 5.20
N THR A 9 -4.66 23.51 4.43
CA THR A 9 -4.94 22.25 3.75
C THR A 9 -4.39 21.08 4.55
N ARG A 10 -5.13 19.98 4.62
CA ARG A 10 -4.75 18.69 5.21
C ARG A 10 -5.06 17.57 4.24
N ASN A 11 -4.03 16.86 3.78
CA ASN A 11 -4.17 15.65 2.99
C ASN A 11 -3.95 14.47 3.90
N ILE A 12 -5.03 13.86 4.36
CA ILE A 12 -4.98 12.83 5.40
C ILE A 12 -5.62 11.53 4.95
N GLY A 13 -5.10 10.43 5.49
CA GLY A 13 -5.70 9.11 5.40
C GLY A 13 -6.19 8.60 6.74
N ILE A 14 -7.20 7.74 6.72
CA ILE A 14 -7.56 6.94 7.89
C ILE A 14 -7.01 5.55 7.68
N MET A 15 -6.11 5.14 8.55
CA MET A 15 -5.48 3.83 8.55
C MET A 15 -5.90 3.04 9.78
N ALA A 16 -6.22 1.77 9.60
CA ALA A 16 -6.69 0.92 10.69
C ALA A 16 -6.59 -0.56 10.31
N HIS A 17 -6.58 -1.44 11.31
CA HIS A 17 -6.86 -2.86 11.08
C HIS A 17 -8.35 -3.07 10.75
N ILE A 18 -8.67 -4.27 10.25
CA ILE A 18 -10.05 -4.67 9.95
C ILE A 18 -10.88 -4.54 11.23
N ASP A 19 -12.10 -4.04 11.09
CA ASP A 19 -13.06 -3.82 12.19
C ASP A 19 -12.65 -2.79 13.27
N ALA A 20 -11.59 -2.00 13.12
CA ALA A 20 -11.30 -0.92 14.07
C ALA A 20 -12.31 0.26 14.00
N GLY A 21 -13.20 0.25 13.02
CA GLY A 21 -14.21 1.29 12.82
C GLY A 21 -13.76 2.43 11.91
N LYS A 22 -12.86 2.14 10.97
CA LYS A 22 -12.33 3.08 10.00
C LYS A 22 -13.45 3.75 9.19
N THR A 23 -14.23 2.99 8.44
CA THR A 23 -15.33 3.50 7.60
C THR A 23 -16.37 4.24 8.44
N THR A 24 -16.71 3.72 9.63
CA THR A 24 -17.62 4.41 10.55
C THR A 24 -17.07 5.79 10.94
N THR A 25 -15.78 5.91 11.21
CA THR A 25 -15.14 7.20 11.54
C THR A 25 -15.16 8.14 10.34
N SER A 26 -14.86 7.65 9.13
CA SER A 26 -14.95 8.43 7.88
C SER A 26 -16.37 8.96 7.66
N GLU A 27 -17.40 8.13 7.81
CA GLU A 27 -18.80 8.53 7.67
C GLU A 27 -19.21 9.61 8.68
N ARG A 28 -18.73 9.53 9.93
CA ARG A 28 -18.98 10.58 10.95
C ARG A 28 -18.30 11.89 10.61
N ILE A 29 -17.07 11.83 10.06
CA ILE A 29 -16.37 13.01 9.55
C ILE A 29 -17.19 13.67 8.45
N LEU A 30 -17.70 12.91 7.47
CA LEU A 30 -18.53 13.44 6.39
C LEU A 30 -19.84 14.08 6.92
N TYR A 31 -20.45 13.46 7.91
CA TYR A 31 -21.67 13.98 8.53
C TYR A 31 -21.42 15.31 9.24
N TYR A 32 -20.42 15.39 10.14
CA TYR A 32 -20.14 16.59 10.91
C TYR A 32 -19.57 17.74 10.06
N THR A 33 -18.96 17.44 8.93
CA THR A 33 -18.51 18.46 7.96
C THR A 33 -19.63 18.91 7.02
N GLY A 34 -20.86 18.39 7.15
CA GLY A 34 -22.03 18.79 6.41
C GLY A 34 -22.10 18.27 4.97
N LEU A 35 -21.25 17.33 4.61
CA LEU A 35 -21.26 16.70 3.27
C LEU A 35 -22.39 15.69 3.09
N THR A 36 -22.79 15.01 4.15
CA THR A 36 -23.91 14.09 4.16
C THR A 36 -24.97 14.55 5.15
N HIS A 37 -26.25 14.39 4.78
CA HIS A 37 -27.38 14.77 5.64
C HIS A 37 -27.88 13.58 6.49
N LYS A 38 -27.34 12.39 6.24
CA LYS A 38 -27.66 11.17 7.00
C LYS A 38 -26.37 10.48 7.37
N ILE A 39 -26.34 9.89 8.53
CA ILE A 39 -25.26 9.02 8.98
C ILE A 39 -25.38 7.71 8.21
N GLY A 40 -24.35 7.36 7.42
CA GLY A 40 -24.22 6.07 6.77
C GLY A 40 -23.79 5.00 7.78
N GLU A 41 -24.52 3.89 7.87
CA GLU A 41 -24.12 2.75 8.68
C GLU A 41 -23.54 1.65 7.81
N VAL A 42 -22.34 1.16 8.17
CA VAL A 42 -21.61 0.13 7.41
C VAL A 42 -22.43 -1.18 7.37
N HIS A 43 -23.05 -1.55 8.49
CA HIS A 43 -23.84 -2.78 8.61
C HIS A 43 -25.12 -2.78 7.75
N ASP A 44 -25.63 -1.59 7.43
CA ASP A 44 -26.82 -1.43 6.59
C ASP A 44 -26.48 -1.23 5.11
N GLY A 45 -25.19 -1.28 4.75
CA GLY A 45 -24.69 -1.03 3.38
C GLY A 45 -24.96 0.40 2.89
N ALA A 46 -25.11 1.35 3.83
CA ALA A 46 -25.44 2.75 3.55
C ALA A 46 -24.23 3.70 3.62
N ALA A 47 -23.01 3.18 3.79
CA ALA A 47 -21.80 3.98 3.89
C ALA A 47 -21.47 4.65 2.55
N THR A 48 -21.20 5.95 2.59
CA THR A 48 -20.93 6.77 1.40
C THR A 48 -19.52 6.50 0.85
N MET A 49 -18.56 6.22 1.75
CA MET A 49 -17.18 5.94 1.35
C MET A 49 -17.01 4.54 0.75
N ASP A 50 -17.78 3.56 1.22
CA ASP A 50 -17.83 2.22 0.63
C ASP A 50 -18.87 2.21 -0.52
N TRP A 51 -18.50 2.77 -1.66
CA TRP A 51 -19.42 2.99 -2.78
C TRP A 51 -19.59 1.75 -3.69
N MET A 52 -18.69 0.79 -3.62
CA MET A 52 -18.80 -0.46 -4.36
C MET A 52 -19.79 -1.41 -3.66
N VAL A 53 -20.61 -2.09 -4.45
CA VAL A 53 -21.55 -3.08 -3.92
C VAL A 53 -20.84 -4.19 -3.13
N GLN A 54 -19.65 -4.58 -3.59
CA GLN A 54 -18.80 -5.58 -2.92
C GLN A 54 -18.30 -5.11 -1.54
N GLU A 55 -17.98 -3.83 -1.40
CA GLU A 55 -17.61 -3.23 -0.12
C GLU A 55 -18.78 -3.26 0.85
N GLN A 56 -19.96 -2.86 0.39
CA GLN A 56 -21.18 -2.84 1.18
C GLN A 56 -21.63 -4.24 1.62
N GLU A 57 -21.59 -5.21 0.71
CA GLU A 57 -21.98 -6.60 1.00
C GLU A 57 -21.01 -7.30 1.96
N ARG A 58 -19.73 -6.99 1.89
CA ARG A 58 -18.67 -7.62 2.69
C ARG A 58 -18.30 -6.85 3.95
N GLY A 59 -18.72 -5.58 4.04
CA GLY A 59 -18.38 -4.68 5.16
C GLY A 59 -16.89 -4.33 5.26
N ILE A 60 -16.17 -4.38 4.14
CA ILE A 60 -14.73 -4.05 4.06
C ILE A 60 -14.47 -3.04 2.96
N THR A 61 -13.57 -2.09 3.19
CA THR A 61 -13.08 -1.20 2.14
C THR A 61 -12.09 -1.94 1.24
N ILE A 62 -12.36 -1.94 -0.06
CA ILE A 62 -11.55 -2.60 -1.09
C ILE A 62 -10.69 -1.58 -1.83
N THR A 63 -11.32 -0.48 -2.25
CA THR A 63 -10.65 0.61 -2.97
C THR A 63 -10.62 1.87 -2.13
N SER A 64 -9.52 2.61 -2.19
CA SER A 64 -9.44 3.91 -1.52
C SER A 64 -10.45 4.89 -2.13
N ALA A 65 -11.22 5.57 -1.29
CA ALA A 65 -12.11 6.64 -1.69
C ALA A 65 -11.53 7.98 -1.23
N ALA A 66 -11.52 8.98 -2.12
CA ALA A 66 -11.04 10.32 -1.79
C ALA A 66 -12.23 11.27 -1.69
N THR A 67 -12.26 12.05 -0.62
CA THR A 67 -13.32 13.05 -0.39
C THR A 67 -12.73 14.31 0.19
N THR A 68 -13.19 15.45 -0.33
CA THR A 68 -12.79 16.78 0.18
C THR A 68 -13.87 17.31 1.09
N CYS A 69 -13.51 17.70 2.31
CA CYS A 69 -14.43 18.34 3.25
C CYS A 69 -13.79 19.62 3.84
N ARG A 70 -14.59 20.37 4.60
CA ARG A 70 -14.15 21.59 5.25
C ARG A 70 -14.51 21.53 6.74
N TRP A 71 -13.57 21.97 7.58
CA TRP A 71 -13.76 22.05 9.02
C TRP A 71 -13.35 23.41 9.56
N LYS A 72 -14.14 23.98 10.45
CA LYS A 72 -13.83 25.25 11.07
C LYS A 72 -13.19 25.01 12.44
N TRP A 73 -11.96 25.49 12.60
CA TRP A 73 -11.21 25.43 13.84
C TRP A 73 -10.46 26.75 14.08
N ASN A 74 -10.51 27.29 15.31
CA ASN A 74 -9.90 28.59 15.69
C ASN A 74 -10.17 29.72 14.67
N ASP A 75 -11.44 29.89 14.32
CA ASP A 75 -11.93 30.89 13.34
C ASP A 75 -11.38 30.78 11.93
N GLN A 76 -10.63 29.73 11.63
CA GLN A 76 -10.14 29.41 10.30
C GLN A 76 -10.88 28.22 9.73
N THR A 77 -11.06 28.21 8.39
CA THR A 77 -11.67 27.10 7.70
C THR A 77 -10.60 26.27 7.01
N TYR A 78 -10.41 25.04 7.48
CA TYR A 78 -9.49 24.06 6.92
C TYR A 78 -10.15 23.29 5.79
N LYS A 79 -9.37 23.04 4.74
CA LYS A 79 -9.70 22.10 3.68
C LYS A 79 -9.05 20.76 4.00
N ILE A 80 -9.85 19.72 4.12
CA ILE A 80 -9.38 18.36 4.43
C ILE A 80 -9.68 17.47 3.23
N ASN A 81 -8.63 16.95 2.59
CA ASN A 81 -8.74 15.88 1.63
C ASN A 81 -8.56 14.56 2.39
N LEU A 82 -9.65 13.83 2.56
CA LEU A 82 -9.70 12.58 3.28
C LEU A 82 -9.62 11.42 2.31
N ILE A 83 -8.66 10.52 2.50
CA ILE A 83 -8.54 9.27 1.76
C ILE A 83 -8.82 8.12 2.72
N ASP A 84 -9.88 7.36 2.43
CA ASP A 84 -10.19 6.14 3.16
C ASP A 84 -9.41 4.98 2.57
N THR A 85 -8.49 4.37 3.33
CA THR A 85 -7.59 3.32 2.85
C THR A 85 -8.13 1.93 3.19
N PRO A 86 -7.95 0.89 2.35
CA PRO A 86 -8.29 -0.47 2.73
C PRO A 86 -7.57 -0.93 4.00
N GLY A 87 -8.23 -1.78 4.78
CA GLY A 87 -7.63 -2.40 5.98
C GLY A 87 -7.17 -3.83 5.77
N HIS A 88 -7.45 -4.45 4.61
CA HIS A 88 -7.14 -5.84 4.33
C HIS A 88 -5.80 -5.99 3.61
N VAL A 89 -5.03 -6.99 4.00
CA VAL A 89 -3.67 -7.24 3.48
C VAL A 89 -3.61 -7.56 1.99
N ASP A 90 -4.67 -8.13 1.40
CA ASP A 90 -4.74 -8.41 -0.03
C ASP A 90 -4.77 -7.12 -0.88
N PHE A 91 -5.04 -5.96 -0.24
CA PHE A 91 -5.09 -4.64 -0.88
C PHE A 91 -3.91 -3.75 -0.47
N THR A 92 -2.77 -4.35 -0.16
CA THR A 92 -1.54 -3.64 0.23
C THR A 92 -1.16 -2.54 -0.76
N ALA A 93 -1.32 -2.78 -2.06
CA ALA A 93 -1.05 -1.78 -3.10
C ALA A 93 -1.93 -0.53 -2.99
N GLU A 94 -3.20 -0.67 -2.61
CA GLU A 94 -4.08 0.49 -2.38
C GLU A 94 -3.64 1.29 -1.15
N VAL A 95 -3.18 0.62 -0.11
CA VAL A 95 -2.62 1.28 1.08
C VAL A 95 -1.34 2.02 0.73
N GLU A 96 -0.42 1.39 0.03
CA GLU A 96 0.84 1.99 -0.44
C GLU A 96 0.60 3.23 -1.31
N ARG A 97 -0.30 3.14 -2.29
CA ARG A 97 -0.69 4.27 -3.13
C ARG A 97 -1.22 5.45 -2.33
N SER A 98 -2.08 5.16 -1.37
CA SER A 98 -2.68 6.18 -0.51
C SER A 98 -1.63 6.84 0.38
N LEU A 99 -0.81 6.06 1.08
CA LEU A 99 0.24 6.58 1.96
C LEU A 99 1.26 7.45 1.23
N ARG A 100 1.58 7.12 -0.03
CA ARG A 100 2.54 7.88 -0.84
C ARG A 100 2.12 9.33 -1.10
N VAL A 101 0.81 9.61 -1.11
CA VAL A 101 0.27 10.93 -1.43
C VAL A 101 -0.30 11.67 -0.22
N LEU A 102 -0.25 11.08 0.96
CA LEU A 102 -0.72 11.70 2.19
C LEU A 102 0.37 12.54 2.86
N ASP A 103 -0.04 13.63 3.51
CA ASP A 103 0.83 14.42 4.37
C ASP A 103 0.75 13.95 5.83
N GLY A 104 -0.36 13.36 6.23
CA GLY A 104 -0.57 12.81 7.55
C GLY A 104 -1.64 11.73 7.58
N ALA A 105 -1.76 11.01 8.68
CA ALA A 105 -2.75 9.96 8.84
C ALA A 105 -3.37 9.92 10.24
N VAL A 106 -4.60 9.45 10.31
CA VAL A 106 -5.26 9.07 11.57
C VAL A 106 -5.16 7.56 11.71
N ALA A 107 -4.39 7.11 12.70
CA ALA A 107 -4.24 5.70 13.02
C ALA A 107 -5.31 5.29 14.02
N THR A 108 -6.30 4.52 13.57
CA THR A 108 -7.45 4.11 14.37
C THR A 108 -7.24 2.72 14.97
N TYR A 109 -7.42 2.60 16.27
CA TYR A 109 -7.33 1.36 17.05
C TYR A 109 -8.67 1.05 17.71
N SER A 110 -8.95 -0.22 17.92
CA SER A 110 -10.06 -0.64 18.77
C SER A 110 -9.64 -0.66 20.22
N ALA A 111 -10.34 0.05 21.11
CA ALA A 111 -10.05 0.06 22.53
C ALA A 111 -10.16 -1.34 23.19
N ALA A 112 -11.03 -2.21 22.65
CA ALA A 112 -11.22 -3.56 23.15
C ALA A 112 -10.16 -4.54 22.64
N ASP A 113 -9.72 -4.38 21.37
CA ASP A 113 -8.81 -5.31 20.70
C ASP A 113 -7.33 -4.85 20.79
N GLY A 114 -7.10 -3.56 21.03
CA GLY A 114 -5.78 -2.96 21.11
C GLY A 114 -5.04 -2.91 19.76
N VAL A 115 -3.72 -2.99 19.81
CA VAL A 115 -2.86 -3.06 18.65
C VAL A 115 -2.88 -4.47 18.08
N GLN A 116 -3.38 -4.61 16.86
CA GLN A 116 -3.46 -5.87 16.14
C GLN A 116 -2.26 -6.02 15.17
N PRO A 117 -1.93 -7.24 14.73
CA PRO A 117 -0.83 -7.47 13.78
C PRO A 117 -0.95 -6.66 12.49
N GLN A 118 -2.17 -6.49 11.98
CA GLN A 118 -2.43 -5.63 10.83
C GLN A 118 -2.12 -4.15 11.12
N SER A 119 -2.33 -3.71 12.36
CA SER A 119 -1.97 -2.34 12.80
C SER A 119 -0.47 -2.11 12.68
N GLU A 120 0.34 -3.11 13.04
CA GLU A 120 1.81 -3.07 12.91
C GLU A 120 2.22 -2.95 11.45
N THR A 121 1.62 -3.75 10.55
CA THR A 121 1.92 -3.71 9.11
C THR A 121 1.65 -2.33 8.53
N VAL A 122 0.46 -1.76 8.79
CA VAL A 122 0.08 -0.44 8.29
C VAL A 122 0.93 0.66 8.92
N TRP A 123 1.31 0.50 10.20
CA TRP A 123 2.20 1.44 10.90
C TRP A 123 3.58 1.49 10.24
N ARG A 124 4.18 0.34 9.92
CA ARG A 124 5.47 0.26 9.23
C ARG A 124 5.43 0.80 7.81
N GLN A 125 4.31 0.60 7.10
CA GLN A 125 4.10 1.23 5.79
C GLN A 125 4.07 2.75 5.90
N ALA A 126 3.41 3.31 6.92
CA ALA A 126 3.43 4.75 7.17
C ALA A 126 4.83 5.26 7.53
N ASP A 127 5.65 4.48 8.25
CA ASP A 127 7.07 4.80 8.51
C ASP A 127 7.88 4.86 7.20
N LYS A 128 7.68 3.89 6.30
CA LYS A 128 8.34 3.86 4.99
C LYS A 128 8.14 5.16 4.18
N TYR A 129 6.96 5.73 4.26
CA TYR A 129 6.61 6.96 3.54
C TYR A 129 6.71 8.24 4.39
N ASN A 130 7.29 8.16 5.58
CA ASN A 130 7.44 9.27 6.51
C ASN A 130 6.13 10.05 6.77
N VAL A 131 5.03 9.34 7.00
CA VAL A 131 3.71 9.93 7.23
C VAL A 131 3.48 10.16 8.72
N PRO A 132 3.40 11.42 9.20
CA PRO A 132 3.05 11.75 10.58
C PRO A 132 1.64 11.27 10.94
N ARG A 133 1.46 10.87 12.20
CA ARG A 133 0.22 10.21 12.66
C ARG A 133 -0.39 10.83 13.88
N LEU A 134 -1.72 10.79 13.90
CA LEU A 134 -2.56 11.05 15.07
C LEU A 134 -3.25 9.73 15.45
N GLY A 135 -3.08 9.25 16.66
CA GLY A 135 -3.74 8.06 17.17
C GLY A 135 -5.20 8.33 17.56
N TYR A 136 -6.10 7.45 17.17
CA TYR A 136 -7.51 7.50 17.60
C TYR A 136 -7.95 6.15 18.16
N VAL A 137 -8.14 6.06 19.48
CA VAL A 137 -8.62 4.86 20.15
C VAL A 137 -10.14 4.87 20.13
N ASN A 138 -10.69 4.13 19.20
CA ASN A 138 -12.12 4.03 18.89
C ASN A 138 -12.77 2.89 19.68
N LYS A 139 -14.08 2.81 19.63
CA LYS A 139 -14.90 1.74 20.27
C LYS A 139 -14.76 1.71 21.80
N MET A 140 -14.65 2.87 22.42
CA MET A 140 -14.62 2.98 23.88
C MET A 140 -15.91 2.47 24.55
N ASP A 141 -16.99 2.31 23.78
CA ASP A 141 -18.28 1.76 24.21
C ASP A 141 -18.34 0.22 24.24
N ARG A 142 -17.33 -0.47 23.71
CA ARG A 142 -17.31 -1.95 23.68
C ARG A 142 -16.85 -2.55 24.99
N SER A 143 -17.37 -3.73 25.30
CA SER A 143 -16.89 -4.52 26.43
C SER A 143 -15.40 -4.88 26.28
N GLY A 144 -14.63 -4.69 27.33
CA GLY A 144 -13.18 -4.86 27.34
C GLY A 144 -12.40 -3.64 26.84
N ALA A 145 -13.05 -2.50 26.59
CA ALA A 145 -12.37 -1.28 26.16
C ALA A 145 -11.41 -0.75 27.22
N ASP A 146 -10.14 -0.60 26.87
CA ASP A 146 -9.06 -0.06 27.70
C ASP A 146 -8.16 0.89 26.89
N PHE A 147 -8.34 2.19 27.10
CA PHE A 147 -7.58 3.24 26.44
C PHE A 147 -6.09 3.19 26.82
N PHE A 148 -5.81 3.07 28.11
CA PHE A 148 -4.44 3.16 28.62
C PHE A 148 -3.59 1.97 28.20
N GLU A 149 -4.22 0.82 28.09
CA GLU A 149 -3.55 -0.36 27.58
C GLU A 149 -3.24 -0.24 26.07
N THR A 150 -4.15 0.33 25.31
CA THR A 150 -3.89 0.58 23.89
C THR A 150 -2.68 1.50 23.72
N ILE A 151 -2.56 2.55 24.54
CA ILE A 151 -1.37 3.42 24.55
C ILE A 151 -0.11 2.65 24.90
N ARG A 152 -0.17 1.79 25.92
CA ARG A 152 0.97 0.95 26.29
C ARG A 152 1.40 0.05 25.13
N GLN A 153 0.45 -0.59 24.47
CA GLN A 153 0.72 -1.45 23.31
C GLN A 153 1.30 -0.65 22.12
N MET A 154 0.84 0.57 21.88
CA MET A 154 1.46 1.43 20.86
C MET A 154 2.95 1.66 21.14
N LYS A 155 3.33 1.84 22.40
CA LYS A 155 4.72 1.98 22.80
C LYS A 155 5.49 0.66 22.66
N ASP A 156 4.96 -0.41 23.21
CA ASP A 156 5.67 -1.70 23.34
C ASP A 156 5.76 -2.47 22.03
N ILE A 157 4.70 -2.43 21.19
CA ILE A 157 4.61 -3.22 19.94
C ILE A 157 5.04 -2.40 18.74
N LEU A 158 4.55 -1.14 18.63
CA LEU A 158 4.84 -0.30 17.47
C LEU A 158 6.14 0.49 17.61
N GLY A 159 6.72 0.56 18.82
CA GLY A 159 7.87 1.41 19.11
C GLY A 159 7.56 2.90 19.01
N ALA A 160 6.27 3.27 19.06
CA ALA A 160 5.82 4.64 18.98
C ALA A 160 6.09 5.41 20.28
N ASN A 161 6.05 6.75 20.20
CA ASN A 161 6.00 7.64 21.36
C ASN A 161 4.56 8.22 21.48
N PRO A 162 3.59 7.46 22.03
CA PRO A 162 2.21 7.91 22.15
C PRO A 162 2.09 8.94 23.27
N CYS A 163 1.47 10.07 22.96
CA CYS A 163 1.16 11.13 23.91
C CYS A 163 -0.35 11.29 24.02
N ALA A 164 -0.93 10.86 25.13
CA ALA A 164 -2.36 11.08 25.39
C ALA A 164 -2.66 12.57 25.47
N ILE A 165 -3.53 13.07 24.61
CA ILE A 165 -4.05 14.44 24.64
C ILE A 165 -5.49 14.50 25.16
N GLN A 166 -6.08 13.33 25.36
CA GLN A 166 -7.37 13.12 25.98
C GLN A 166 -7.32 11.90 26.89
N VAL A 167 -8.21 11.85 27.86
CA VAL A 167 -8.50 10.65 28.64
C VAL A 167 -10.01 10.40 28.63
N PRO A 168 -10.47 9.13 28.62
CA PRO A 168 -11.89 8.81 28.55
C PRO A 168 -12.61 9.11 29.89
N ILE A 169 -13.87 9.48 29.80
CA ILE A 169 -14.80 9.57 30.94
C ILE A 169 -15.64 8.30 30.95
N GLY A 170 -15.20 7.32 31.73
CA GLY A 170 -15.78 5.99 31.74
C GLY A 170 -15.32 5.13 30.59
N ALA A 171 -15.76 3.89 30.58
CA ALA A 171 -15.50 2.91 29.52
C ALA A 171 -16.71 1.99 29.35
N GLU A 172 -16.77 1.25 28.26
CA GLU A 172 -17.87 0.33 27.94
C GLU A 172 -19.23 1.05 27.92
N GLU A 173 -20.25 0.48 28.55
CA GLU A 173 -21.58 1.10 28.64
C GLU A 173 -21.59 2.44 29.39
N ASN A 174 -20.58 2.68 30.21
CA ASN A 174 -20.41 3.89 30.98
C ASN A 174 -19.58 4.99 30.27
N PHE A 175 -19.19 4.78 29.03
CA PHE A 175 -18.45 5.78 28.26
C PHE A 175 -19.35 6.98 27.93
N LYS A 176 -19.10 8.12 28.58
CA LYS A 176 -19.90 9.34 28.44
C LYS A 176 -19.26 10.42 27.59
N GLY A 177 -17.94 10.48 27.59
CA GLY A 177 -17.21 11.54 26.93
C GLY A 177 -15.70 11.44 27.16
N VAL A 178 -15.02 12.57 27.01
CA VAL A 178 -13.56 12.64 27.16
C VAL A 178 -13.18 13.88 27.94
N VAL A 179 -12.02 13.83 28.60
CA VAL A 179 -11.36 15.02 29.14
C VAL A 179 -10.31 15.46 28.13
N ASP A 180 -10.40 16.69 27.68
CA ASP A 180 -9.36 17.37 26.89
C ASP A 180 -8.25 17.85 27.84
N LEU A 181 -7.08 17.21 27.74
CA LEU A 181 -5.94 17.52 28.62
C LEU A 181 -5.24 18.83 28.27
N ILE A 182 -5.43 19.35 27.06
CA ILE A 182 -4.88 20.65 26.65
C ILE A 182 -5.67 21.78 27.34
N LYS A 183 -7.00 21.71 27.27
CA LYS A 183 -7.92 22.70 27.83
C LYS A 183 -8.30 22.46 29.29
N MET A 184 -8.05 21.25 29.80
CA MET A 184 -8.52 20.77 31.10
C MET A 184 -10.03 20.97 31.29
N LYS A 185 -10.78 20.44 30.32
CA LYS A 185 -12.25 20.46 30.30
C LYS A 185 -12.79 19.09 29.95
N ALA A 186 -13.95 18.76 30.51
CA ALA A 186 -14.71 17.58 30.10
C ALA A 186 -15.60 17.90 28.89
N ILE A 187 -15.67 17.01 27.93
CA ILE A 187 -16.53 17.08 26.75
C ILE A 187 -17.52 15.92 26.85
N LEU A 188 -18.82 16.25 26.97
CA LEU A 188 -19.90 15.28 27.14
C LEU A 188 -20.91 15.41 25.99
N TRP A 189 -21.20 14.30 25.30
CA TRP A 189 -22.11 14.28 24.16
C TRP A 189 -23.53 13.93 24.56
N HIS A 190 -24.50 14.52 23.84
CA HIS A 190 -25.92 14.23 23.97
C HIS A 190 -26.33 13.15 23.00
N ASP A 191 -26.80 12.01 23.51
CA ASP A 191 -27.23 10.86 22.68
C ASP A 191 -28.46 11.21 21.82
N GLU A 192 -29.34 12.10 22.31
CA GLU A 192 -30.58 12.54 21.65
C GLU A 192 -30.34 13.31 20.35
N THR A 193 -29.19 13.97 20.20
CA THR A 193 -28.83 14.78 19.02
C THR A 193 -27.92 14.05 18.05
N MET A 194 -27.79 12.73 18.15
CA MET A 194 -26.80 11.92 17.40
C MET A 194 -25.38 12.49 17.50
N GLY A 195 -25.02 13.02 18.66
CA GLY A 195 -23.71 13.58 18.94
C GLY A 195 -23.40 14.92 18.25
N ALA A 196 -24.39 15.56 17.62
CA ALA A 196 -24.21 16.89 17.03
C ALA A 196 -23.97 17.98 18.08
N GLU A 197 -24.55 17.82 19.25
CA GLU A 197 -24.40 18.74 20.39
C GLU A 197 -23.63 18.06 21.51
N TYR A 198 -22.76 18.82 22.13
CA TYR A 198 -21.98 18.41 23.29
C TYR A 198 -21.77 19.61 24.26
N ASP A 199 -21.62 19.29 25.51
CA ASP A 199 -21.30 20.28 26.53
C ASP A 199 -19.81 20.24 26.88
N VAL A 200 -19.27 21.43 27.16
CA VAL A 200 -17.91 21.59 27.69
C VAL A 200 -18.03 22.04 29.13
N GLU A 201 -17.67 21.16 30.05
CA GLU A 201 -17.85 21.35 31.47
C GLU A 201 -16.53 21.23 32.25
N ASP A 202 -16.60 21.50 33.56
CA ASP A 202 -15.48 21.22 34.44
C ASP A 202 -15.30 19.69 34.61
N ILE A 203 -14.04 19.28 34.81
CA ILE A 203 -13.72 17.87 34.97
C ILE A 203 -14.42 17.29 36.20
N PRO A 204 -15.13 16.16 36.11
CA PRO A 204 -15.71 15.49 37.25
C PRO A 204 -14.69 15.17 38.33
N ALA A 205 -15.03 15.44 39.61
CA ALA A 205 -14.12 15.20 40.73
C ALA A 205 -13.60 13.77 40.84
N SER A 206 -14.31 12.79 40.25
CA SER A 206 -13.91 11.38 40.28
C SER A 206 -12.72 11.04 39.36
N ILE A 207 -12.38 11.92 38.42
CA ILE A 207 -11.32 11.67 37.41
C ILE A 207 -10.34 12.86 37.34
N ILE A 208 -10.43 13.86 38.17
CA ILE A 208 -9.57 15.04 38.11
C ILE A 208 -8.11 14.66 38.38
N ASP A 209 -7.85 13.82 39.37
CA ASP A 209 -6.50 13.38 39.72
C ASP A 209 -5.86 12.60 38.56
N GLU A 210 -6.61 11.73 37.88
CA GLU A 210 -6.16 11.00 36.69
C GLU A 210 -5.88 11.97 35.55
N ALA A 211 -6.77 12.95 35.32
CA ALA A 211 -6.57 13.93 34.25
C ALA A 211 -5.32 14.82 34.53
N GLU A 212 -5.07 15.22 35.78
CA GLU A 212 -3.87 15.96 36.15
C GLU A 212 -2.60 15.14 35.94
N GLU A 213 -2.60 13.87 36.34
CA GLU A 213 -1.47 12.95 36.09
C GLU A 213 -1.16 12.81 34.60
N TRP A 214 -2.17 12.60 33.75
CA TRP A 214 -1.97 12.46 32.32
C TRP A 214 -1.63 13.79 31.65
N ARG A 215 -2.13 14.91 32.14
CA ARG A 215 -1.69 16.23 31.69
C ARG A 215 -0.21 16.46 31.97
N ASP A 216 0.28 16.08 33.15
CA ASP A 216 1.69 16.23 33.51
C ASP A 216 2.57 15.40 32.55
N LYS A 217 2.21 14.15 32.29
CA LYS A 217 2.88 13.30 31.29
C LYS A 217 2.86 13.91 29.86
N MET A 218 1.76 14.55 29.50
CA MET A 218 1.65 15.23 28.19
C MET A 218 2.58 16.45 28.16
N LEU A 219 2.63 17.26 29.19
CA LEU A 219 3.49 18.45 29.29
C LEU A 219 4.97 18.06 29.30
N GLU A 220 5.35 17.02 30.06
CA GLU A 220 6.71 16.46 30.04
C GLU A 220 7.13 16.05 28.63
N ASN A 221 6.24 15.35 27.90
CA ASN A 221 6.52 14.94 26.54
C ASN A 221 6.59 16.12 25.57
N ALA A 222 5.68 17.10 25.68
CA ALA A 222 5.68 18.31 24.85
C ALA A 222 6.92 19.18 25.09
N ALA A 223 7.40 19.26 26.32
CA ALA A 223 8.57 20.05 26.71
C ALA A 223 9.85 19.63 25.97
N ASN A 224 9.96 18.38 25.51
CA ASN A 224 11.10 17.92 24.73
C ASN A 224 11.24 18.61 23.36
N TYR A 225 10.22 19.28 22.87
CA TYR A 225 10.17 19.90 21.56
C TYR A 225 10.26 21.42 21.53
N ASP A 226 10.24 22.05 22.72
CA ASP A 226 10.31 23.51 22.86
C ASP A 226 11.05 23.91 24.15
N ASP A 227 12.17 24.59 24.01
CA ASP A 227 13.03 24.98 25.13
C ASP A 227 12.32 25.94 26.08
N THR A 228 11.50 26.87 25.55
CA THR A 228 10.73 27.81 26.38
C THR A 228 9.66 27.09 27.19
N LEU A 229 9.00 26.10 26.60
CA LEU A 229 8.02 25.26 27.28
C LEU A 229 8.69 24.39 28.35
N MET A 230 9.89 23.88 28.07
CA MET A 230 10.71 23.14 29.05
C MET A 230 11.04 24.00 30.27
N GLU A 231 11.49 25.24 30.07
CA GLU A 231 11.78 26.18 31.15
C GLU A 231 10.53 26.41 32.01
N LYS A 232 9.39 26.72 31.40
CA LYS A 232 8.11 26.93 32.11
C LYS A 232 7.63 25.67 32.82
N TYR A 233 7.80 24.49 32.21
CA TYR A 233 7.43 23.22 32.84
C TYR A 233 8.22 22.95 34.10
N LEU A 234 9.51 23.30 34.13
CA LEU A 234 10.37 23.13 35.31
C LEU A 234 10.16 24.20 36.37
N GLU A 235 9.81 25.44 35.99
CA GLU A 235 9.60 26.54 36.91
C GLU A 235 8.17 26.59 37.47
N ASP A 236 7.17 26.69 36.58
CA ASP A 236 5.76 26.76 36.92
C ASP A 236 4.88 26.29 35.72
N PRO A 237 4.44 25.02 35.71
CA PRO A 237 3.61 24.49 34.63
C PRO A 237 2.28 25.24 34.42
N SER A 238 1.80 25.99 35.41
CA SER A 238 0.55 26.74 35.29
C SER A 238 0.64 27.94 34.33
N THR A 239 1.84 28.36 33.98
CA THR A 239 2.09 29.49 33.07
C THR A 239 2.09 29.06 31.60
N ILE A 240 2.02 27.76 31.31
CA ILE A 240 2.01 27.24 29.97
C ILE A 240 0.63 27.45 29.33
N THR A 241 0.61 28.05 28.13
CA THR A 241 -0.64 28.31 27.39
C THR A 241 -1.02 27.14 26.47
N GLU A 242 -2.30 27.12 26.07
CA GLU A 242 -2.80 26.11 25.13
C GLU A 242 -2.05 26.15 23.78
N GLU A 243 -1.75 27.39 23.30
CA GLU A 243 -1.05 27.61 22.05
C GLU A 243 0.38 27.04 22.09
N GLU A 244 1.08 27.22 23.22
CA GLU A 244 2.43 26.67 23.42
C GLU A 244 2.42 25.12 23.40
N ILE A 245 1.44 24.53 24.07
CA ILE A 245 1.27 23.07 24.07
C ILE A 245 1.01 22.56 22.68
N ILE A 246 0.05 23.18 21.95
CA ILE A 246 -0.30 22.79 20.58
C ILE A 246 0.91 22.93 19.65
N ALA A 247 1.67 24.03 19.75
CA ALA A 247 2.85 24.25 18.90
C ALA A 247 3.94 23.19 19.14
N ALA A 248 4.22 22.87 20.42
CA ALA A 248 5.23 21.86 20.77
C ALA A 248 4.81 20.45 20.33
N LEU A 249 3.57 20.04 20.62
CA LEU A 249 3.04 18.74 20.19
C LEU A 249 3.00 18.62 18.65
N ARG A 250 2.61 19.70 17.95
CA ARG A 250 2.65 19.73 16.49
C ARG A 250 4.06 19.50 15.96
N LYS A 251 5.07 20.18 16.53
CA LYS A 251 6.46 20.02 16.12
C LYS A 251 6.93 18.57 16.26
N GLY A 252 6.67 17.95 17.41
CA GLY A 252 6.99 16.53 17.62
C GLY A 252 6.24 15.58 16.68
N THR A 253 4.98 15.89 16.37
CA THR A 253 4.16 15.09 15.45
C THR A 253 4.66 15.18 14.02
N VAL A 254 4.92 16.37 13.51
CA VAL A 254 5.40 16.60 12.13
C VAL A 254 6.78 15.95 11.92
N ASN A 255 7.63 15.98 12.95
CA ASN A 255 8.95 15.31 12.92
C ASN A 255 8.87 13.79 13.11
N MET A 256 7.68 13.22 13.31
CA MET A 256 7.47 11.78 13.58
C MET A 256 8.11 11.27 14.88
N GLU A 257 8.37 12.15 15.81
CA GLU A 257 8.98 11.84 17.12
C GLU A 257 7.93 11.61 18.21
N LEU A 258 6.69 12.03 17.95
CA LEU A 258 5.57 11.95 18.87
C LEU A 258 4.28 11.62 18.11
N THR A 259 3.41 10.85 18.74
CA THR A 259 2.07 10.55 18.21
C THR A 259 1.03 11.01 19.24
N PRO A 260 0.32 12.13 19.01
CA PRO A 260 -0.81 12.50 19.85
C PRO A 260 -1.89 11.43 19.78
N VAL A 261 -2.52 11.10 20.90
CA VAL A 261 -3.56 10.08 20.98
C VAL A 261 -4.82 10.63 21.61
N CYS A 262 -5.92 10.51 20.91
CA CYS A 262 -7.27 10.80 21.39
C CYS A 262 -8.15 9.56 21.41
N CYS A 263 -9.34 9.65 21.98
CA CYS A 263 -10.25 8.53 22.11
C CYS A 263 -11.71 8.91 21.82
N GLY A 264 -12.52 7.88 21.56
CA GLY A 264 -13.93 8.07 21.31
C GLY A 264 -14.68 6.79 20.94
N SER A 265 -15.90 6.97 20.52
CA SER A 265 -16.72 5.94 19.90
C SER A 265 -17.43 6.53 18.69
N SER A 266 -16.92 6.25 17.50
CA SER A 266 -17.53 6.71 16.25
C SER A 266 -18.94 6.14 16.09
N TYR A 267 -19.18 4.90 16.51
CA TYR A 267 -20.50 4.28 16.48
C TYR A 267 -21.52 5.02 17.38
N LYS A 268 -21.11 5.43 18.56
CA LYS A 268 -21.93 6.19 19.50
C LYS A 268 -21.89 7.71 19.24
N ASN A 269 -21.24 8.14 18.16
CA ASN A 269 -21.12 9.56 17.79
C ASN A 269 -20.41 10.45 18.82
N LYS A 270 -19.41 9.90 19.52
CA LYS A 270 -18.67 10.59 20.59
C LYS A 270 -17.20 10.68 20.24
N GLY A 271 -16.61 11.87 20.26
CA GLY A 271 -15.18 12.10 20.10
C GLY A 271 -14.70 12.49 18.69
N VAL A 272 -15.56 12.52 17.68
CA VAL A 272 -15.16 12.78 16.29
C VAL A 272 -14.89 14.26 16.02
N GLN A 273 -15.66 15.18 16.61
CA GLN A 273 -15.42 16.62 16.44
C GLN A 273 -14.07 17.04 17.03
N PRO A 274 -13.68 16.67 18.27
CA PRO A 274 -12.33 16.92 18.77
C PRO A 274 -11.24 16.24 17.93
N LEU A 275 -11.50 15.07 17.36
CA LEU A 275 -10.57 14.44 16.42
C LEU A 275 -10.29 15.34 15.20
N LEU A 276 -11.33 15.95 14.63
CA LEU A 276 -11.18 16.91 13.52
C LEU A 276 -10.41 18.16 13.94
N ASP A 277 -10.64 18.69 15.14
CA ASP A 277 -9.88 19.80 15.70
C ASP A 277 -8.39 19.44 15.76
N TYR A 278 -8.05 18.27 16.26
CA TYR A 278 -6.67 17.82 16.39
C TYR A 278 -6.03 17.42 15.06
N VAL A 279 -6.79 16.96 14.07
CA VAL A 279 -6.32 16.82 12.69
C VAL A 279 -5.84 18.19 12.18
N CYS A 280 -6.61 19.24 12.39
CA CYS A 280 -6.23 20.60 12.00
C CYS A 280 -5.02 21.10 12.78
N ALA A 281 -4.97 20.81 14.09
CA ALA A 281 -3.93 21.27 14.99
C ALA A 281 -2.57 20.60 14.77
N PHE A 282 -2.53 19.28 14.64
CA PHE A 282 -1.29 18.51 14.73
C PHE A 282 -0.79 17.94 13.42
N LEU A 283 -1.67 17.56 12.49
CA LEU A 283 -1.21 16.98 11.24
C LEU A 283 -0.65 18.04 10.30
N PRO A 284 0.38 17.69 9.49
CA PRO A 284 1.05 18.65 8.63
C PRO A 284 0.17 19.16 7.50
N SER A 285 0.46 20.37 7.08
CA SER A 285 0.04 20.90 5.78
C SER A 285 1.06 20.53 4.69
N PRO A 286 0.76 20.72 3.40
CA PRO A 286 1.74 20.52 2.33
C PRO A 286 3.02 21.35 2.46
N LEU A 287 3.00 22.44 3.25
CA LEU A 287 4.17 23.28 3.51
C LEU A 287 5.06 22.77 4.65
N ASP A 288 4.52 21.91 5.51
CA ASP A 288 5.27 21.32 6.63
C ASP A 288 6.00 20.03 6.24
N THR A 289 5.65 19.45 5.10
CA THR A 289 6.31 18.26 4.56
C THR A 289 7.56 18.63 3.77
N PRO A 290 8.57 17.75 3.70
CA PRO A 290 9.72 17.97 2.84
C PRO A 290 9.32 18.22 1.38
N ASN A 291 10.10 19.03 0.68
CA ASN A 291 9.91 19.22 -0.76
C ASN A 291 9.97 17.87 -1.48
N ILE A 292 9.15 17.71 -2.52
CA ILE A 292 9.21 16.49 -3.29
C ILE A 292 10.51 16.43 -4.10
N VAL A 293 11.18 15.29 -4.03
CA VAL A 293 12.39 15.00 -4.79
C VAL A 293 12.04 14.09 -5.96
N GLY A 294 12.64 14.31 -7.08
CA GLY A 294 12.55 13.48 -8.26
C GLY A 294 13.81 13.51 -9.08
N THR A 295 13.89 12.66 -10.09
CA THR A 295 15.04 12.56 -10.99
C THR A 295 14.69 13.16 -12.34
N ASN A 296 15.53 14.03 -12.83
CA ASN A 296 15.41 14.54 -14.20
C ASN A 296 15.76 13.42 -15.19
N PRO A 297 14.85 13.01 -16.09
CA PRO A 297 15.07 11.87 -16.98
C PRO A 297 16.14 12.11 -18.04
N ASP A 298 16.46 13.37 -18.36
CA ASP A 298 17.46 13.73 -19.38
C ASP A 298 18.87 13.79 -18.80
N THR A 299 19.01 14.25 -17.54
CA THR A 299 20.31 14.50 -16.90
C THR A 299 20.65 13.48 -15.82
N ASN A 300 19.69 12.68 -15.34
CA ASN A 300 19.78 11.81 -14.17
C ASN A 300 20.14 12.55 -12.87
N ALA A 301 19.94 13.86 -12.82
CA ALA A 301 20.16 14.66 -11.63
C ALA A 301 18.93 14.64 -10.72
N GLU A 302 19.14 14.62 -9.42
CA GLU A 302 18.07 14.84 -8.45
C GLU A 302 17.65 16.31 -8.46
N GLU A 303 16.37 16.55 -8.49
CA GLU A 303 15.75 17.87 -8.46
C GLU A 303 14.64 17.91 -7.40
N GLU A 304 14.57 19.03 -6.69
CA GLU A 304 13.47 19.31 -5.77
C GLU A 304 12.39 20.17 -6.41
N ARG A 305 11.14 19.98 -6.00
CA ARG A 305 10.00 20.85 -6.33
C ARG A 305 9.30 21.29 -5.04
N ARG A 306 9.05 22.59 -4.94
CA ARG A 306 8.35 23.18 -3.80
C ARG A 306 6.85 23.22 -4.03
N PRO A 307 6.03 23.15 -2.98
CA PRO A 307 4.58 23.29 -3.08
C PRO A 307 4.20 24.76 -3.33
N ASP A 308 4.50 25.26 -4.50
CA ASP A 308 4.24 26.62 -4.95
C ASP A 308 3.57 26.58 -6.34
N GLU A 309 2.49 27.36 -6.54
CA GLU A 309 1.74 27.38 -7.80
C GLU A 309 2.50 28.04 -8.96
N GLU A 310 3.52 28.84 -8.67
CA GLU A 310 4.39 29.48 -9.67
C GLU A 310 5.59 28.60 -10.07
N GLU A 311 5.77 27.46 -9.41
CA GLU A 311 6.83 26.48 -9.74
C GLU A 311 6.44 25.69 -11.01
N HIS A 312 7.40 25.01 -11.63
CA HIS A 312 7.12 24.05 -12.70
C HIS A 312 6.19 22.94 -12.19
N THR A 313 5.20 22.61 -13.01
CA THR A 313 4.21 21.59 -12.63
C THR A 313 4.83 20.21 -12.45
N SER A 314 4.53 19.58 -11.33
CA SER A 314 4.76 18.16 -11.10
C SER A 314 3.59 17.54 -10.32
N ALA A 315 3.10 16.44 -10.83
CA ALA A 315 1.99 15.69 -10.23
C ALA A 315 2.21 14.19 -10.37
N LEU A 316 1.71 13.44 -9.40
CA LEU A 316 1.75 11.98 -9.39
C LEU A 316 0.35 11.42 -9.64
N ALA A 317 0.20 10.56 -10.64
CA ALA A 317 -0.99 9.76 -10.86
C ALA A 317 -0.95 8.54 -9.93
N PHE A 318 -1.68 8.60 -8.82
CA PHE A 318 -1.60 7.57 -7.79
C PHE A 318 -2.72 6.53 -7.85
N LYS A 319 -3.80 6.81 -8.56
CA LYS A 319 -4.92 5.89 -8.74
C LYS A 319 -5.63 6.11 -10.07
N ILE A 320 -6.00 5.01 -10.72
CA ILE A 320 -6.85 5.01 -11.89
C ILE A 320 -8.14 4.27 -11.55
N ALA A 321 -9.28 4.80 -11.96
CA ALA A 321 -10.58 4.17 -11.81
C ALA A 321 -11.37 4.28 -13.11
N THR A 322 -12.23 3.30 -13.36
CA THR A 322 -13.15 3.34 -14.48
C THR A 322 -14.51 3.83 -14.01
N ASP A 323 -14.92 4.99 -14.51
CA ASP A 323 -16.24 5.56 -14.22
C ASP A 323 -17.20 5.27 -15.40
N PRO A 324 -18.44 4.82 -15.13
CA PRO A 324 -19.41 4.49 -16.19
C PRO A 324 -19.79 5.67 -17.09
N TYR A 325 -19.69 6.91 -16.60
CA TYR A 325 -20.16 8.11 -17.28
C TYR A 325 -19.05 8.92 -17.94
N VAL A 326 -17.89 9.02 -17.27
CA VAL A 326 -16.77 9.84 -17.77
C VAL A 326 -15.62 9.01 -18.33
N GLY A 327 -15.67 7.69 -18.18
CA GLY A 327 -14.64 6.77 -18.63
C GLY A 327 -13.47 6.67 -17.64
N ARG A 328 -12.23 6.77 -18.13
CA ARG A 328 -11.04 6.69 -17.27
C ARG A 328 -10.90 7.96 -16.43
N LEU A 329 -10.91 7.79 -15.12
CA LEU A 329 -10.70 8.82 -14.11
C LEU A 329 -9.34 8.59 -13.45
N THR A 330 -8.44 9.56 -13.54
CA THR A 330 -7.10 9.49 -12.96
C THR A 330 -7.01 10.41 -11.76
N TYR A 331 -6.77 9.86 -10.59
CA TYR A 331 -6.53 10.63 -9.37
C TYR A 331 -5.08 11.08 -9.34
N ILE A 332 -4.88 12.37 -9.09
CA ILE A 332 -3.57 12.99 -9.07
C ILE A 332 -3.35 13.77 -7.77
N ARG A 333 -2.13 13.78 -7.29
CA ARG A 333 -1.61 14.74 -6.33
C ARG A 333 -0.69 15.72 -7.06
N VAL A 334 -0.99 17.00 -7.00
CA VAL A 334 -0.12 18.05 -7.52
C VAL A 334 0.86 18.47 -6.42
N TYR A 335 2.15 18.32 -6.67
CA TYR A 335 3.21 18.69 -5.72
C TYR A 335 3.75 20.08 -5.96
N SER A 336 3.83 20.52 -7.22
CA SER A 336 4.29 21.86 -7.59
C SER A 336 3.53 22.37 -8.82
N GLY A 337 3.49 23.67 -8.99
CA GLY A 337 2.78 24.31 -10.10
C GLY A 337 1.26 24.14 -9.99
N LYS A 338 0.60 24.16 -11.13
CA LYS A 338 -0.85 23.94 -11.25
C LYS A 338 -1.21 23.28 -12.57
N ILE A 339 -2.29 22.53 -12.55
CA ILE A 339 -2.90 21.93 -13.73
C ILE A 339 -4.25 22.63 -13.97
N THR A 340 -4.53 23.01 -15.21
CA THR A 340 -5.77 23.67 -15.60
C THR A 340 -6.55 22.84 -16.61
N ALA A 341 -7.88 22.94 -16.59
CA ALA A 341 -8.74 22.26 -17.54
C ALA A 341 -8.43 22.70 -18.98
N GLY A 342 -8.37 21.76 -19.89
CA GLY A 342 -8.03 22.00 -21.29
C GLY A 342 -6.53 22.13 -21.59
N SER A 343 -5.66 22.15 -20.58
CA SER A 343 -4.20 22.22 -20.73
C SER A 343 -3.58 20.88 -21.13
N TYR A 344 -2.28 20.91 -21.40
CA TYR A 344 -1.47 19.73 -21.66
C TYR A 344 -0.47 19.52 -20.55
N VAL A 345 -0.22 18.26 -20.20
CA VAL A 345 0.83 17.81 -19.30
C VAL A 345 1.72 16.81 -20.02
N TYR A 346 2.99 16.72 -19.62
CA TYR A 346 3.93 15.77 -20.17
C TYR A 346 4.03 14.54 -19.26
N ASN A 347 3.81 13.35 -19.84
CA ASN A 347 3.98 12.08 -19.13
C ASN A 347 5.40 11.56 -19.39
N THR A 348 6.21 11.53 -18.34
CA THR A 348 7.65 11.16 -18.43
C THR A 348 7.88 9.70 -18.82
N ARG A 349 6.96 8.78 -18.45
CA ARG A 349 7.05 7.36 -18.83
C ARG A 349 6.81 7.17 -20.33
N SER A 350 5.73 7.74 -20.86
CA SER A 350 5.35 7.55 -22.25
C SER A 350 6.09 8.49 -23.21
N GLY A 351 6.72 9.56 -22.70
CA GLY A 351 7.35 10.60 -23.50
C GLY A 351 6.38 11.41 -24.34
N LYS A 352 5.11 11.49 -23.94
CA LYS A 352 4.05 12.15 -24.71
C LYS A 352 3.33 13.22 -23.92
N LYS A 353 2.80 14.21 -24.67
CA LYS A 353 1.86 15.20 -24.13
C LYS A 353 0.47 14.59 -24.04
N GLU A 354 -0.12 14.71 -22.87
CA GLU A 354 -1.50 14.29 -22.59
C GLU A 354 -2.39 15.51 -22.35
N ARG A 355 -3.61 15.48 -22.88
CA ARG A 355 -4.56 16.57 -22.70
C ARG A 355 -5.49 16.32 -21.54
N ILE A 356 -5.55 17.26 -20.60
CA ILE A 356 -6.54 17.29 -19.52
C ILE A 356 -7.86 17.84 -20.08
N SER A 357 -8.89 16.99 -20.17
CA SER A 357 -10.20 17.42 -20.69
C SER A 357 -11.04 18.10 -19.63
N ARG A 358 -11.22 17.47 -18.50
CA ARG A 358 -11.97 17.94 -17.35
C ARG A 358 -11.27 17.54 -16.06
N MET A 359 -11.55 18.28 -15.00
CA MET A 359 -11.01 18.02 -13.68
C MET A 359 -12.12 18.10 -12.65
N PHE A 360 -11.95 17.31 -11.60
CA PHE A 360 -12.94 17.19 -10.54
C PHE A 360 -12.29 17.19 -9.17
N GLN A 361 -12.95 17.82 -8.23
CA GLN A 361 -12.79 17.56 -6.82
C GLN A 361 -13.79 16.48 -6.44
N MET A 362 -13.31 15.43 -5.77
CA MET A 362 -14.11 14.25 -5.50
C MET A 362 -14.81 14.36 -4.15
N PHE A 363 -16.04 13.89 -4.09
CA PHE A 363 -16.84 13.72 -2.88
C PHE A 363 -17.36 12.28 -2.89
N SER A 364 -16.50 11.33 -2.50
CA SER A 364 -16.73 9.90 -2.68
C SER A 364 -16.96 9.57 -4.18
N ASN A 365 -18.17 9.19 -4.57
CA ASN A 365 -18.54 8.91 -5.96
C ASN A 365 -19.12 10.14 -6.73
N HIS A 366 -19.26 11.29 -6.06
CA HIS A 366 -19.72 12.51 -6.70
C HIS A 366 -18.55 13.35 -7.21
N GLN A 367 -18.73 13.95 -8.39
CA GLN A 367 -17.70 14.68 -9.10
C GLN A 367 -18.09 16.17 -9.19
N ASN A 368 -17.36 17.03 -8.51
CA ASN A 368 -17.53 18.48 -8.63
C ASN A 368 -16.51 19.05 -9.61
N PRO A 369 -16.94 19.60 -10.76
CA PRO A 369 -16.02 20.18 -11.72
C PRO A 369 -15.22 21.32 -11.12
N VAL A 370 -13.91 21.36 -11.42
CA VAL A 370 -13.00 22.44 -11.07
C VAL A 370 -12.19 22.87 -12.29
N GLU A 371 -11.82 24.16 -12.33
CA GLU A 371 -11.03 24.70 -13.43
C GLU A 371 -9.52 24.50 -13.26
N GLU A 372 -9.07 24.37 -12.01
CA GLU A 372 -7.66 24.16 -11.69
C GLU A 372 -7.47 23.28 -10.46
N ILE A 373 -6.34 22.54 -10.42
CA ILE A 373 -5.81 21.84 -9.25
C ILE A 373 -4.38 22.35 -9.07
N ALA A 374 -4.11 22.99 -7.94
CA ALA A 374 -2.83 23.61 -7.64
C ALA A 374 -1.97 22.76 -6.73
N ALA A 375 -0.69 23.15 -6.59
CA ALA A 375 0.26 22.52 -5.67
C ALA A 375 -0.33 22.28 -4.27
N GLY A 376 -0.07 21.12 -3.72
CA GLY A 376 -0.56 20.68 -2.41
C GLY A 376 -1.97 20.08 -2.42
N ASP A 377 -2.66 20.06 -3.57
CA ASP A 377 -4.05 19.57 -3.66
C ASP A 377 -4.13 18.19 -4.33
N ILE A 378 -5.25 17.53 -4.09
CA ILE A 378 -5.61 16.23 -4.67
C ILE A 378 -6.89 16.42 -5.48
N GLY A 379 -6.92 15.83 -6.66
CA GLY A 379 -8.11 15.84 -7.51
C GLY A 379 -8.11 14.72 -8.52
N ALA A 380 -9.11 14.69 -9.37
CA ALA A 380 -9.23 13.71 -10.43
C ALA A 380 -9.31 14.37 -11.80
N VAL A 381 -8.68 13.77 -12.79
CA VAL A 381 -8.63 14.30 -14.17
C VAL A 381 -9.12 13.27 -15.17
N VAL A 382 -9.70 13.77 -16.27
CA VAL A 382 -10.20 12.97 -17.39
C VAL A 382 -9.54 13.45 -18.68
N GLY A 383 -9.27 12.51 -19.58
CA GLY A 383 -8.72 12.79 -20.91
C GLY A 383 -7.36 12.16 -21.16
N LEU A 384 -6.68 11.66 -20.13
CA LEU A 384 -5.42 10.96 -20.26
C LEU A 384 -5.64 9.60 -20.96
N LYS A 385 -4.86 9.33 -22.01
CA LYS A 385 -5.02 8.12 -22.84
C LYS A 385 -4.04 7.02 -22.48
N ASP A 386 -2.78 7.39 -22.24
CA ASP A 386 -1.69 6.47 -21.93
C ASP A 386 -1.13 6.80 -20.56
N ILE A 387 -1.90 6.44 -19.52
CA ILE A 387 -1.57 6.72 -18.12
C ILE A 387 -1.60 5.43 -17.30
N HIS A 388 -0.61 5.24 -16.45
CA HIS A 388 -0.53 4.16 -15.47
C HIS A 388 -0.43 4.74 -14.06
N THR A 389 -0.81 3.93 -13.09
CA THR A 389 -0.58 4.27 -11.68
C THR A 389 0.93 4.37 -11.42
N GLY A 390 1.35 5.47 -10.80
CA GLY A 390 2.76 5.80 -10.58
C GLY A 390 3.39 6.74 -11.62
N ASP A 391 2.68 7.04 -12.71
CA ASP A 391 3.19 7.98 -13.72
C ASP A 391 3.31 9.40 -13.16
N THR A 392 4.37 10.07 -13.56
CA THR A 392 4.57 11.50 -13.28
C THR A 392 4.06 12.34 -14.45
N LEU A 393 3.22 13.30 -14.12
CA LEU A 393 2.73 14.34 -15.04
C LEU A 393 3.43 15.66 -14.70
N CYS A 394 4.14 16.25 -15.65
CA CYS A 394 4.93 17.45 -15.39
C CYS A 394 4.91 18.44 -16.55
N ASP A 395 5.64 19.54 -16.38
CA ASP A 395 5.96 20.49 -17.46
C ASP A 395 7.03 19.87 -18.37
N GLU A 396 6.79 19.89 -19.69
CA GLU A 396 7.75 19.39 -20.69
C GLU A 396 9.10 20.12 -20.64
N ASN A 397 9.10 21.42 -20.28
CA ASN A 397 10.32 22.22 -20.22
C ASN A 397 11.15 21.96 -18.94
N ALA A 398 10.57 21.29 -17.96
CA ALA A 398 11.21 20.91 -16.71
C ALA A 398 10.82 19.48 -16.33
N PRO A 399 11.23 18.47 -17.13
CA PRO A 399 10.81 17.09 -16.91
C PRO A 399 11.40 16.55 -15.60
N ILE A 400 10.57 15.85 -14.85
CA ILE A 400 10.95 15.20 -13.60
C ILE A 400 10.21 13.87 -13.50
N VAL A 401 10.88 12.86 -12.98
CA VAL A 401 10.28 11.59 -12.57
C VAL A 401 10.24 11.57 -11.06
N LEU A 402 9.05 11.64 -10.49
CA LEU A 402 8.88 11.46 -9.06
C LEU A 402 9.13 9.98 -8.72
N GLU A 403 9.58 9.72 -7.49
CA GLU A 403 9.85 8.35 -7.05
C GLU A 403 8.72 7.39 -7.41
N SER A 404 9.07 6.30 -8.09
CA SER A 404 8.12 5.26 -8.47
C SER A 404 7.60 4.52 -7.23
N MET A 405 6.34 4.09 -7.30
CA MET A 405 5.77 3.18 -6.30
C MET A 405 6.19 1.75 -6.66
N ASP A 406 6.82 1.06 -5.72
CA ASP A 406 7.13 -0.36 -5.87
C ASP A 406 5.94 -1.19 -5.41
N PHE A 407 5.44 -2.04 -6.30
CA PHE A 407 4.35 -2.95 -6.00
C PHE A 407 4.87 -4.39 -5.96
N PRO A 408 4.40 -5.20 -5.01
CA PRO A 408 4.78 -6.61 -4.95
C PRO A 408 4.22 -7.38 -6.15
N ASP A 409 4.98 -8.37 -6.58
CA ASP A 409 4.54 -9.29 -7.63
C ASP A 409 3.34 -10.13 -7.17
N PRO A 410 2.40 -10.44 -8.07
CA PRO A 410 1.29 -11.35 -7.77
C PRO A 410 1.79 -12.75 -7.39
N VAL A 411 1.18 -13.34 -6.36
CA VAL A 411 1.64 -14.63 -5.81
C VAL A 411 0.71 -15.80 -6.13
N ILE A 412 -0.51 -15.53 -6.55
CA ILE A 412 -1.51 -16.55 -6.90
C ILE A 412 -2.09 -16.28 -8.28
N GLY A 413 -2.35 -17.34 -9.05
CA GLY A 413 -2.98 -17.24 -10.38
C GLY A 413 -4.12 -18.22 -10.53
N ILE A 414 -5.13 -17.84 -11.31
CA ILE A 414 -6.23 -18.72 -11.75
C ILE A 414 -6.47 -18.56 -13.24
N ALA A 415 -6.83 -19.66 -13.89
CA ALA A 415 -7.30 -19.63 -15.26
C ALA A 415 -8.77 -19.16 -15.30
N VAL A 416 -9.08 -18.27 -16.22
CA VAL A 416 -10.44 -17.78 -16.44
C VAL A 416 -10.85 -17.95 -17.87
N GLU A 417 -12.08 -18.43 -18.09
CA GLU A 417 -12.68 -18.60 -19.41
C GLU A 417 -14.09 -18.02 -19.42
N PRO A 418 -14.50 -17.28 -20.45
CA PRO A 418 -15.87 -16.81 -20.52
C PRO A 418 -16.81 -17.99 -20.73
N LYS A 419 -17.99 -17.96 -20.11
CA LYS A 419 -19.02 -19.02 -20.31
C LYS A 419 -19.51 -19.10 -21.74
N THR A 420 -19.43 -18.01 -22.49
CA THR A 420 -19.84 -17.98 -23.90
C THR A 420 -18.74 -17.36 -24.75
N GLN A 421 -18.56 -17.89 -25.96
CA GLN A 421 -17.54 -17.39 -26.89
C GLN A 421 -17.78 -15.93 -27.32
N LYS A 422 -19.03 -15.44 -27.25
CA LYS A 422 -19.41 -14.07 -27.54
C LYS A 422 -18.89 -13.07 -26.50
N ASP A 423 -18.60 -13.53 -25.30
CA ASP A 423 -18.12 -12.70 -24.20
C ASP A 423 -16.59 -12.61 -24.13
N MET A 424 -15.87 -13.26 -25.06
CA MET A 424 -14.39 -13.23 -25.09
C MET A 424 -13.85 -11.80 -25.20
N GLU A 425 -14.42 -10.99 -26.10
CA GLU A 425 -14.00 -9.60 -26.31
C GLU A 425 -14.30 -8.74 -25.08
N LYS A 426 -15.46 -8.96 -24.44
CA LYS A 426 -15.80 -8.26 -23.20
C LYS A 426 -14.90 -8.67 -22.04
N LEU A 427 -14.54 -9.97 -21.95
CA LEU A 427 -13.61 -10.46 -20.94
C LEU A 427 -12.24 -9.80 -21.11
N SER A 428 -11.69 -9.84 -22.32
CA SER A 428 -10.39 -9.22 -22.62
C SER A 428 -10.40 -7.73 -22.31
N ASN A 429 -11.46 -7.00 -22.66
CA ASN A 429 -11.59 -5.58 -22.40
C ASN A 429 -11.74 -5.28 -20.90
N GLY A 430 -12.55 -6.08 -20.18
CA GLY A 430 -12.72 -5.97 -18.74
C GLY A 430 -11.41 -6.24 -17.99
N LEU A 431 -10.72 -7.32 -18.33
CA LEU A 431 -9.42 -7.66 -17.72
C LEU A 431 -8.35 -6.58 -17.98
N SER A 432 -8.29 -6.04 -19.20
CA SER A 432 -7.35 -4.96 -19.52
C SER A 432 -7.59 -3.73 -18.68
N LYS A 433 -8.85 -3.31 -18.51
CA LYS A 433 -9.19 -2.15 -17.68
C LYS A 433 -8.87 -2.38 -16.20
N LEU A 434 -9.18 -3.57 -15.68
CA LEU A 434 -8.86 -3.91 -14.29
C LEU A 434 -7.35 -3.95 -14.04
N ALA A 435 -6.56 -4.43 -15.01
CA ALA A 435 -5.10 -4.42 -14.91
C ALA A 435 -4.50 -2.99 -15.00
N GLU A 436 -5.18 -2.06 -15.69
CA GLU A 436 -4.78 -0.64 -15.68
C GLU A 436 -5.06 0.03 -14.33
N GLU A 437 -6.13 -0.40 -13.63
CA GLU A 437 -6.51 0.13 -12.32
C GLU A 437 -5.60 -0.39 -11.20
N ASP A 438 -5.21 -1.66 -11.27
CA ASP A 438 -4.47 -2.36 -10.21
C ASP A 438 -3.14 -2.94 -10.72
N PRO A 439 -1.99 -2.33 -10.35
CA PRO A 439 -0.67 -2.81 -10.77
C PRO A 439 -0.27 -4.16 -10.15
N THR A 440 -0.93 -4.62 -9.09
CA THR A 440 -0.71 -5.95 -8.50
C THR A 440 -1.57 -7.04 -9.14
N PHE A 441 -2.43 -6.66 -10.07
CA PHE A 441 -3.23 -7.57 -10.87
C PHE A 441 -2.64 -7.70 -12.27
N THR A 442 -2.31 -8.92 -12.68
CA THR A 442 -1.74 -9.18 -14.01
C THR A 442 -2.57 -10.18 -14.79
N VAL A 443 -2.56 -10.02 -16.11
CA VAL A 443 -3.26 -10.89 -17.05
C VAL A 443 -2.26 -11.40 -18.06
N ARG A 444 -2.19 -12.71 -18.22
CA ARG A 444 -1.36 -13.35 -19.26
C ARG A 444 -2.14 -14.43 -19.97
N THR A 445 -1.79 -14.68 -21.22
CA THR A 445 -2.24 -15.86 -21.94
C THR A 445 -1.16 -16.92 -21.83
N ASP A 446 -1.51 -18.09 -21.37
CA ASP A 446 -0.62 -19.24 -21.36
C ASP A 446 -0.40 -19.72 -22.82
N GLU A 447 0.84 -19.68 -23.28
CA GLU A 447 1.18 -20.02 -24.67
C GLU A 447 0.95 -21.49 -24.99
N GLN A 448 0.96 -22.37 -24.01
CA GLN A 448 0.79 -23.80 -24.17
C GLN A 448 -0.68 -24.22 -24.18
N SER A 449 -1.45 -23.74 -23.18
CA SER A 449 -2.86 -24.08 -23.04
C SER A 449 -3.81 -23.12 -23.78
N GLY A 450 -3.33 -21.93 -24.15
CA GLY A 450 -4.16 -20.85 -24.71
C GLY A 450 -5.12 -20.24 -23.69
N GLN A 451 -5.03 -20.61 -22.41
CA GLN A 451 -5.90 -20.10 -21.35
C GLN A 451 -5.48 -18.70 -20.90
N THR A 452 -6.46 -17.90 -20.55
CA THR A 452 -6.21 -16.60 -19.88
C THR A 452 -6.01 -16.85 -18.39
N ILE A 453 -4.82 -16.49 -17.89
CA ILE A 453 -4.48 -16.58 -16.46
C ILE A 453 -4.49 -15.18 -15.88
N ILE A 454 -5.24 -15.00 -14.80
CA ILE A 454 -5.23 -13.80 -13.98
C ILE A 454 -4.46 -14.08 -12.70
N SER A 455 -3.61 -13.15 -12.29
CA SER A 455 -2.80 -13.29 -11.08
C SER A 455 -2.96 -12.09 -10.16
N GLY A 456 -2.91 -12.30 -8.84
CA GLY A 456 -3.12 -11.29 -7.81
C GLY A 456 -2.46 -11.65 -6.48
N MET A 457 -2.72 -10.84 -5.44
CA MET A 457 -2.08 -10.94 -4.15
C MET A 457 -2.69 -11.97 -3.20
N GLY A 458 -3.90 -12.45 -3.47
CA GLY A 458 -4.59 -13.44 -2.65
C GLY A 458 -5.90 -13.91 -3.26
N GLU A 459 -6.52 -14.91 -2.62
CA GLU A 459 -7.80 -15.47 -3.07
C GLU A 459 -8.91 -14.40 -3.08
N LEU A 460 -9.01 -13.61 -2.01
CA LEU A 460 -10.01 -12.55 -1.91
C LEU A 460 -9.83 -11.49 -3.01
N HIS A 461 -8.60 -11.13 -3.34
CA HIS A 461 -8.29 -10.19 -4.41
C HIS A 461 -8.84 -10.70 -5.75
N LEU A 462 -8.55 -11.96 -6.12
CA LEU A 462 -9.03 -12.56 -7.37
C LEU A 462 -10.54 -12.75 -7.39
N ASP A 463 -11.16 -13.11 -6.26
CA ASP A 463 -12.62 -13.22 -6.14
C ASP A 463 -13.31 -11.88 -6.43
N ILE A 464 -12.76 -10.79 -5.92
CA ILE A 464 -13.29 -9.44 -6.17
C ILE A 464 -13.14 -9.06 -7.64
N ILE A 465 -12.01 -9.35 -8.26
CA ILE A 465 -11.79 -9.10 -9.70
C ILE A 465 -12.85 -9.85 -10.54
N ILE A 466 -13.11 -11.11 -10.23
CA ILE A 466 -14.11 -11.91 -10.94
C ILE A 466 -15.52 -11.39 -10.71
N ASP A 467 -15.84 -11.01 -9.51
CA ASP A 467 -17.15 -10.42 -9.19
C ASP A 467 -17.32 -9.06 -9.91
N ARG A 468 -16.27 -8.24 -10.02
CA ARG A 468 -16.28 -7.01 -10.82
C ARG A 468 -16.50 -7.29 -12.30
N LEU A 469 -15.85 -8.31 -12.88
CA LEU A 469 -16.08 -8.73 -14.27
C LEU A 469 -17.57 -9.05 -14.50
N LYS A 470 -18.20 -9.77 -13.57
CA LYS A 470 -19.62 -10.10 -13.65
C LYS A 470 -20.52 -8.89 -13.52
N ARG A 471 -20.31 -8.02 -12.53
CA ARG A 471 -21.20 -6.90 -12.21
C ARG A 471 -21.00 -5.69 -13.11
N GLU A 472 -19.76 -5.28 -13.36
CA GLU A 472 -19.43 -4.07 -14.11
C GLU A 472 -19.39 -4.35 -15.61
N PHE A 473 -18.74 -5.44 -16.03
CA PHE A 473 -18.53 -5.77 -17.43
C PHE A 473 -19.56 -6.76 -18.01
N LYS A 474 -20.45 -7.29 -17.16
CA LYS A 474 -21.49 -8.26 -17.55
C LYS A 474 -20.92 -9.52 -18.22
N VAL A 475 -19.81 -10.03 -17.68
CA VAL A 475 -19.12 -11.24 -18.15
C VAL A 475 -19.10 -12.27 -17.04
N GLU A 476 -19.65 -13.44 -17.29
CA GLU A 476 -19.54 -14.59 -16.40
C GLU A 476 -18.40 -15.50 -16.87
N CYS A 477 -17.53 -15.89 -15.94
CA CYS A 477 -16.36 -16.71 -16.19
C CYS A 477 -16.45 -18.07 -15.49
N ASN A 478 -15.93 -19.10 -16.12
CA ASN A 478 -15.51 -20.32 -15.45
C ASN A 478 -14.11 -20.10 -14.87
N GLN A 479 -13.89 -20.63 -13.67
CA GLN A 479 -12.63 -20.48 -12.95
C GLN A 479 -11.94 -21.84 -12.85
N GLY A 480 -10.66 -21.86 -13.14
CA GLY A 480 -9.78 -22.98 -12.84
C GLY A 480 -9.42 -23.05 -11.35
N LYS A 481 -8.70 -24.09 -10.96
CA LYS A 481 -8.16 -24.18 -9.60
C LYS A 481 -7.06 -23.13 -9.41
N PRO A 482 -6.96 -22.48 -8.23
CA PRO A 482 -5.87 -21.59 -7.92
C PRO A 482 -4.51 -22.28 -8.04
N GLN A 483 -3.53 -21.59 -8.59
CA GLN A 483 -2.17 -22.07 -8.78
C GLN A 483 -1.19 -21.06 -8.17
N VAL A 484 -0.15 -21.59 -7.56
CA VAL A 484 0.93 -20.80 -6.99
C VAL A 484 1.86 -20.33 -8.11
N ASN A 485 2.27 -19.07 -8.03
CA ASN A 485 3.29 -18.53 -8.91
C ASN A 485 4.67 -18.91 -8.37
N TYR A 486 5.21 -20.02 -8.85
CA TYR A 486 6.57 -20.42 -8.54
C TYR A 486 7.58 -19.53 -9.27
N LYS A 487 8.79 -19.47 -8.72
CA LYS A 487 9.95 -18.86 -9.37
C LYS A 487 11.08 -19.90 -9.45
N GLU A 488 12.09 -19.60 -10.23
CA GLU A 488 13.32 -20.40 -10.28
C GLU A 488 14.50 -19.57 -9.77
N ALA A 489 15.55 -20.24 -9.34
CA ALA A 489 16.82 -19.64 -9.01
C ALA A 489 17.96 -20.59 -9.35
N VAL A 490 19.18 -20.08 -9.40
CA VAL A 490 20.39 -20.87 -9.56
C VAL A 490 21.19 -20.86 -8.25
N SER A 491 21.84 -22.00 -7.96
CA SER A 491 22.55 -22.18 -6.67
C SER A 491 24.08 -22.19 -6.80
N LYS A 492 24.61 -22.21 -8.03
CA LYS A 492 26.04 -22.32 -8.30
C LYS A 492 26.45 -21.37 -9.41
N THR A 493 27.68 -20.87 -9.33
CA THR A 493 28.29 -20.10 -10.41
C THR A 493 28.93 -21.03 -11.45
N VAL A 494 28.64 -20.79 -12.72
CA VAL A 494 29.17 -21.54 -13.86
C VAL A 494 29.82 -20.57 -14.82
N ASN A 495 31.05 -20.89 -15.25
CA ASN A 495 31.71 -20.22 -16.36
C ASN A 495 31.32 -20.92 -17.66
N LEU A 496 30.86 -20.16 -18.65
CA LEU A 496 30.43 -20.66 -19.95
C LEU A 496 30.92 -19.75 -21.07
N ARG A 497 31.40 -20.36 -22.13
CA ARG A 497 31.59 -19.70 -23.41
C ARG A 497 30.46 -20.15 -24.36
N GLU A 498 29.78 -19.17 -24.96
CA GLU A 498 28.74 -19.40 -25.95
C GLU A 498 29.11 -18.72 -27.25
N LEU A 499 29.07 -19.50 -28.35
CA LEU A 499 29.37 -19.03 -29.68
C LEU A 499 28.11 -19.16 -30.56
N TYR A 500 27.54 -18.04 -30.96
CA TYR A 500 26.48 -17.98 -31.95
C TYR A 500 27.04 -17.66 -33.31
N LYS A 501 27.01 -18.66 -34.22
CA LYS A 501 27.44 -18.53 -35.59
C LYS A 501 26.40 -19.11 -36.54
N LYS A 502 25.86 -18.27 -37.43
CA LYS A 502 24.92 -18.72 -38.47
C LYS A 502 25.31 -18.10 -39.80
N GLN A 503 25.44 -18.94 -40.81
CA GLN A 503 25.80 -18.53 -42.17
C GLN A 503 24.76 -19.12 -43.14
N SER A 504 24.04 -18.26 -43.83
CA SER A 504 23.01 -18.62 -44.79
C SER A 504 23.07 -17.64 -45.96
N GLY A 505 23.94 -17.91 -46.96
CA GLY A 505 24.00 -17.23 -48.26
C GLY A 505 23.88 -15.70 -48.19
N GLY A 506 24.91 -14.99 -47.77
CA GLY A 506 24.95 -13.56 -47.62
C GLY A 506 25.68 -13.10 -46.32
N ARG A 507 25.26 -11.98 -45.72
CA ARG A 507 25.82 -11.52 -44.44
C ARG A 507 25.49 -12.54 -43.35
N GLY A 508 26.52 -13.08 -42.69
CA GLY A 508 26.40 -14.04 -41.60
C GLY A 508 25.96 -13.40 -40.30
N LYS A 509 25.83 -14.21 -39.26
CA LYS A 509 25.60 -13.78 -37.87
C LYS A 509 26.72 -14.35 -36.98
N TYR A 510 27.33 -13.52 -36.17
CA TYR A 510 28.39 -13.94 -35.28
C TYR A 510 28.34 -13.19 -33.95
N ALA A 511 28.36 -13.94 -32.85
CA ALA A 511 28.59 -13.40 -31.49
C ALA A 511 29.25 -14.47 -30.63
N ASP A 512 30.23 -14.10 -29.85
CA ASP A 512 30.97 -14.98 -28.94
C ASP A 512 31.11 -14.27 -27.59
N ILE A 513 30.60 -14.89 -26.54
CA ILE A 513 30.64 -14.36 -25.20
C ILE A 513 31.14 -15.38 -24.18
N ILE A 514 31.91 -14.94 -23.22
CA ILE A 514 32.34 -15.74 -22.06
C ILE A 514 31.71 -15.08 -20.82
N VAL A 515 30.91 -15.83 -20.11
CA VAL A 515 30.13 -15.32 -18.97
C VAL A 515 30.29 -16.21 -17.73
N ASN A 516 30.28 -15.57 -16.56
CA ASN A 516 30.06 -16.23 -15.30
C ASN A 516 28.57 -16.01 -14.92
N VAL A 517 27.84 -17.09 -14.76
CA VAL A 517 26.40 -17.06 -14.43
C VAL A 517 26.19 -17.76 -13.11
N GLY A 518 25.52 -17.11 -12.17
CA GLY A 518 25.32 -17.67 -10.82
C GLY A 518 24.35 -16.87 -9.97
N PRO A 519 24.25 -17.20 -8.67
CA PRO A 519 23.44 -16.43 -7.72
C PRO A 519 23.98 -15.00 -7.58
N VAL A 520 23.10 -14.06 -7.27
CA VAL A 520 23.44 -12.66 -6.98
C VAL A 520 24.26 -12.54 -5.69
N ASP A 521 24.99 -11.45 -5.55
CA ASP A 521 25.74 -11.15 -4.33
C ASP A 521 24.77 -10.87 -3.17
N GLU A 522 25.21 -11.17 -1.93
CA GLU A 522 24.37 -10.99 -0.73
C GLU A 522 23.91 -9.55 -0.50
N ASP A 523 24.69 -8.59 -1.00
CA ASP A 523 24.37 -7.16 -0.90
C ASP A 523 23.40 -6.66 -1.98
N PHE A 524 23.14 -7.45 -3.01
CA PHE A 524 22.24 -7.10 -4.10
C PHE A 524 20.79 -7.37 -3.72
N LYS A 525 20.04 -6.33 -3.36
CA LYS A 525 18.66 -6.41 -2.89
C LYS A 525 17.60 -6.00 -3.92
N GLU A 526 18.03 -5.52 -5.08
CA GLU A 526 17.11 -4.96 -6.09
C GLU A 526 16.29 -6.03 -6.84
N GLY A 527 16.67 -7.31 -6.73
CA GLY A 527 16.06 -8.39 -7.52
C GLY A 527 16.41 -8.32 -9.02
N GLY A 528 16.04 -9.34 -9.78
CA GLY A 528 16.29 -9.36 -11.22
C GLY A 528 17.74 -9.62 -11.60
N LEU A 529 18.24 -8.96 -12.67
CA LEU A 529 19.56 -9.19 -13.23
C LEU A 529 20.63 -8.30 -12.62
N GLN A 530 21.60 -8.90 -11.94
CA GLN A 530 22.87 -8.25 -11.57
C GLN A 530 23.87 -8.43 -12.71
N PHE A 531 24.02 -7.44 -13.58
CA PHE A 531 24.92 -7.50 -14.73
C PHE A 531 26.23 -6.77 -14.47
N ILE A 532 27.35 -7.47 -14.63
CA ILE A 532 28.71 -6.93 -14.46
C ILE A 532 29.45 -7.03 -15.77
N ASN A 533 30.01 -5.92 -16.22
CA ASN A 533 30.85 -5.90 -17.41
C ASN A 533 32.33 -5.87 -17.00
N SER A 534 33.03 -6.98 -17.19
CA SER A 534 34.47 -7.14 -16.94
C SER A 534 35.32 -7.22 -18.23
N VAL A 535 34.72 -6.95 -19.39
CA VAL A 535 35.43 -7.02 -20.68
C VAL A 535 36.51 -5.96 -20.77
N THR A 536 37.73 -6.39 -21.08
CA THR A 536 38.90 -5.53 -21.28
C THR A 536 39.39 -5.58 -22.72
N GLY A 537 40.14 -4.55 -23.16
CA GLY A 537 40.78 -4.55 -24.47
C GLY A 537 39.88 -4.34 -25.68
N GLY A 538 38.57 -4.11 -25.50
CA GLY A 538 37.65 -3.87 -26.62
C GLY A 538 37.31 -5.11 -27.44
N ASN A 539 37.47 -6.30 -26.87
CA ASN A 539 37.17 -7.59 -27.50
C ASN A 539 35.69 -7.73 -27.89
N ILE A 540 34.80 -7.07 -27.13
CA ILE A 540 33.40 -6.84 -27.49
C ILE A 540 33.19 -5.32 -27.58
N PRO A 541 32.75 -4.78 -28.72
CA PRO A 541 32.40 -3.36 -28.84
C PRO A 541 31.38 -2.92 -27.81
N LYS A 542 31.55 -1.72 -27.23
CA LYS A 542 30.67 -1.19 -26.17
C LYS A 542 29.19 -1.15 -26.57
N GLU A 543 28.90 -0.98 -27.86
CA GLU A 543 27.56 -0.93 -28.43
C GLU A 543 26.79 -2.28 -28.34
N PHE A 544 27.50 -3.41 -28.18
CA PHE A 544 26.89 -4.75 -28.09
C PHE A 544 26.69 -5.22 -26.65
N ILE A 545 27.33 -4.60 -25.67
CA ILE A 545 27.20 -4.97 -24.25
C ILE A 545 25.77 -4.82 -23.73
N PRO A 546 25.02 -3.72 -24.03
CA PRO A 546 23.61 -3.61 -23.65
C PRO A 546 22.73 -4.70 -24.28
N SER A 547 23.10 -5.20 -25.45
CA SER A 547 22.37 -6.30 -26.12
C SER A 547 22.55 -7.64 -25.42
N VAL A 548 23.75 -7.88 -24.86
CA VAL A 548 24.01 -9.05 -24.00
C VAL A 548 23.16 -8.96 -22.73
N GLN A 549 23.16 -7.83 -22.05
CA GLN A 549 22.33 -7.62 -20.85
C GLN A 549 20.85 -7.85 -21.15
N LYS A 550 20.33 -7.22 -22.20
CA LYS A 550 18.94 -7.37 -22.62
C LYS A 550 18.58 -8.83 -22.98
N GLY A 551 19.52 -9.58 -23.58
CA GLY A 551 19.35 -10.99 -23.86
C GLY A 551 19.15 -11.83 -22.60
N PHE A 552 19.92 -11.58 -21.53
CA PHE A 552 19.75 -12.24 -20.23
C PHE A 552 18.45 -11.81 -19.55
N GLU A 553 18.10 -10.54 -19.55
CA GLU A 553 16.84 -10.03 -18.98
C GLU A 553 15.62 -10.67 -19.65
N THR A 554 15.67 -10.84 -20.96
CA THR A 554 14.60 -11.51 -21.72
C THR A 554 14.53 -12.99 -21.38
N ALA A 555 15.69 -13.67 -21.32
CA ALA A 555 15.76 -15.09 -21.08
C ALA A 555 15.34 -15.50 -19.66
N MET A 556 15.59 -14.64 -18.65
CA MET A 556 15.21 -14.89 -17.26
C MET A 556 13.70 -15.05 -17.04
N ARG A 557 12.88 -14.57 -17.97
CA ARG A 557 11.41 -14.72 -17.89
C ARG A 557 10.96 -16.17 -17.99
N ASN A 558 11.82 -17.04 -18.52
CA ASN A 558 11.57 -18.47 -18.68
C ASN A 558 12.69 -19.28 -18.05
N GLY A 559 12.40 -19.91 -16.90
CA GLY A 559 13.32 -20.79 -16.21
C GLY A 559 13.56 -22.12 -16.95
N VAL A 560 14.61 -22.82 -16.56
CA VAL A 560 15.06 -24.06 -17.24
C VAL A 560 14.45 -25.34 -16.65
N LEU A 561 13.77 -25.25 -15.48
CA LEU A 561 13.13 -26.40 -14.84
C LEU A 561 11.67 -26.59 -15.27
N GLY A 562 10.86 -25.59 -15.04
CA GLY A 562 9.41 -25.60 -15.28
C GLY A 562 8.92 -24.41 -16.11
N GLY A 563 9.82 -23.58 -16.61
CA GLY A 563 9.48 -22.37 -17.35
C GLY A 563 9.05 -21.21 -16.46
N TYR A 564 9.23 -21.31 -15.15
CA TYR A 564 8.92 -20.22 -14.22
C TYR A 564 9.99 -19.12 -14.28
N PRO A 565 9.64 -17.86 -14.08
CA PRO A 565 10.62 -16.78 -14.14
C PRO A 565 11.69 -16.93 -13.06
N LEU A 566 12.94 -16.55 -13.37
CA LEU A 566 13.99 -16.45 -12.36
C LEU A 566 13.74 -15.23 -11.45
N ASP A 567 13.92 -15.44 -10.15
CA ASP A 567 13.83 -14.39 -9.17
C ASP A 567 15.00 -13.39 -9.28
N SER A 568 16.20 -13.93 -9.37
CA SER A 568 17.43 -13.14 -9.52
C SER A 568 18.53 -13.94 -10.21
N LEU A 569 19.45 -13.23 -10.88
CA LEU A 569 20.58 -13.83 -11.57
C LEU A 569 21.76 -12.86 -11.63
N LYS A 570 22.96 -13.34 -11.30
CA LYS A 570 24.19 -12.60 -11.55
C LYS A 570 24.81 -13.09 -12.85
N VAL A 571 25.14 -12.13 -13.71
CA VAL A 571 25.88 -12.37 -14.95
C VAL A 571 27.06 -11.44 -15.02
N GLU A 572 28.25 -11.99 -15.04
CA GLU A 572 29.46 -11.25 -15.30
C GLU A 572 29.94 -11.57 -16.74
N LEU A 573 29.92 -10.59 -17.60
CA LEU A 573 30.50 -10.70 -18.94
C LEU A 573 32.01 -10.52 -18.85
N VAL A 574 32.74 -11.63 -18.97
CA VAL A 574 34.20 -11.68 -18.74
C VAL A 574 34.98 -11.33 -19.99
N ASP A 575 34.60 -11.92 -21.13
CA ASP A 575 35.31 -11.76 -22.40
C ASP A 575 34.42 -12.18 -23.57
N GLY A 576 34.95 -12.11 -24.78
CA GLY A 576 34.28 -12.56 -25.99
C GLY A 576 35.01 -12.14 -27.26
N SER A 577 34.33 -12.26 -28.38
CA SER A 577 34.86 -11.80 -29.66
C SER A 577 33.73 -11.38 -30.60
N PHE A 578 34.05 -10.57 -31.58
CA PHE A 578 33.12 -10.11 -32.59
C PHE A 578 33.73 -10.26 -34.00
N HIS A 579 32.88 -10.27 -35.01
CA HIS A 579 33.28 -10.25 -36.40
C HIS A 579 32.89 -8.93 -37.06
N PRO A 580 33.79 -8.21 -37.72
CA PRO A 580 33.52 -6.83 -38.19
C PRO A 580 32.31 -6.70 -39.15
N VAL A 581 31.95 -7.77 -39.85
CA VAL A 581 30.86 -7.75 -40.83
C VAL A 581 29.60 -8.49 -40.32
N ASP A 582 29.80 -9.61 -39.58
CA ASP A 582 28.73 -10.53 -39.24
C ASP A 582 28.17 -10.32 -37.82
N SER A 583 28.77 -9.43 -37.00
CA SER A 583 28.27 -9.08 -35.67
C SER A 583 27.29 -7.92 -35.74
N ASP A 584 26.21 -8.06 -35.01
CA ASP A 584 25.21 -7.02 -34.76
C ASP A 584 24.56 -7.20 -33.36
N GLN A 585 23.79 -6.22 -32.95
CA GLN A 585 23.11 -6.23 -31.64
C GLN A 585 22.24 -7.48 -31.45
N LEU A 586 21.49 -7.86 -32.46
CA LEU A 586 20.61 -9.03 -32.40
C LEU A 586 21.39 -10.34 -32.24
N SER A 587 22.57 -10.47 -32.88
CA SER A 587 23.43 -11.66 -32.73
C SER A 587 23.91 -11.82 -31.28
N PHE A 588 24.29 -10.73 -30.62
CA PHE A 588 24.69 -10.74 -29.20
C PHE A 588 23.50 -11.00 -28.26
N GLU A 589 22.31 -10.47 -28.56
CA GLU A 589 21.09 -10.76 -27.79
C GLU A 589 20.73 -12.26 -27.88
N ILE A 590 20.74 -12.84 -29.06
CA ILE A 590 20.48 -14.29 -29.25
C ILE A 590 21.57 -15.15 -28.58
N CYS A 591 22.82 -14.76 -28.71
CA CYS A 591 23.95 -15.45 -28.04
C CYS A 591 23.78 -15.46 -26.52
N ALA A 592 23.38 -14.33 -25.92
CA ALA A 592 23.09 -14.23 -24.50
C ALA A 592 21.92 -15.12 -24.07
N ILE A 593 20.84 -15.19 -24.85
CA ILE A 593 19.70 -16.09 -24.57
C ILE A 593 20.14 -17.56 -24.61
N GLN A 594 21.00 -17.96 -25.55
CA GLN A 594 21.53 -19.32 -25.61
C GLN A 594 22.48 -19.60 -24.45
N ALA A 595 23.36 -18.64 -24.13
CA ALA A 595 24.26 -18.74 -22.99
C ALA A 595 23.49 -18.92 -21.67
N TYR A 596 22.40 -18.17 -21.48
CA TYR A 596 21.52 -18.35 -20.33
C TYR A 596 20.99 -19.78 -20.21
N LYS A 597 20.39 -20.32 -21.27
CA LYS A 597 19.82 -21.66 -21.25
C LYS A 597 20.87 -22.72 -20.88
N ASN A 598 22.04 -22.62 -21.47
CA ASN A 598 23.13 -23.58 -21.25
C ASN A 598 23.79 -23.44 -19.87
N ALA A 599 23.93 -22.21 -19.37
CA ALA A 599 24.51 -21.93 -18.07
C ALA A 599 23.54 -22.24 -16.93
N ALA A 600 22.30 -21.78 -17.00
CA ALA A 600 21.30 -21.96 -15.95
C ALA A 600 21.01 -23.46 -15.67
N ALA A 601 20.97 -24.28 -16.73
CA ALA A 601 20.82 -25.74 -16.59
C ALA A 601 21.95 -26.41 -15.78
N LYS A 602 23.17 -25.85 -15.84
CA LYS A 602 24.36 -26.36 -15.12
C LYS A 602 24.57 -25.66 -13.78
N ALA A 603 23.97 -24.50 -13.56
CA ALA A 603 24.14 -23.68 -12.37
C ALA A 603 23.35 -24.17 -11.14
N GLY A 604 22.88 -25.42 -11.16
CA GLY A 604 22.10 -26.00 -10.06
C GLY A 604 20.76 -25.31 -9.88
N PRO A 605 19.88 -25.38 -10.90
CA PRO A 605 18.58 -24.69 -10.81
C PRO A 605 17.71 -25.29 -9.72
N VAL A 606 17.00 -24.43 -8.99
CA VAL A 606 16.08 -24.77 -7.91
C VAL A 606 14.74 -24.09 -8.12
N LEU A 607 13.66 -24.75 -7.71
CA LEU A 607 12.32 -24.17 -7.73
C LEU A 607 12.05 -23.47 -6.41
N LEU A 608 11.49 -22.26 -6.46
CA LEU A 608 11.12 -21.44 -5.32
C LEU A 608 9.61 -21.36 -5.19
N GLU A 609 9.11 -21.48 -3.95
CA GLU A 609 7.70 -21.26 -3.62
C GLU A 609 7.51 -19.98 -2.80
N PRO A 610 6.38 -19.28 -2.95
CA PRO A 610 6.08 -18.12 -2.11
C PRO A 610 5.77 -18.58 -0.69
N ILE A 611 6.44 -17.94 0.26
CA ILE A 611 6.22 -18.09 1.70
C ILE A 611 5.44 -16.89 2.21
N MET A 612 4.39 -17.18 2.96
CA MET A 612 3.50 -16.18 3.53
C MET A 612 3.75 -16.04 5.01
N LYS A 613 3.79 -14.81 5.49
CA LYS A 613 3.72 -14.50 6.92
C LYS A 613 2.26 -14.59 7.36
N LEU A 614 1.97 -15.53 8.22
CA LEU A 614 0.64 -15.78 8.78
C LEU A 614 0.59 -15.35 10.24
N GLU A 615 -0.46 -14.68 10.61
CA GLU A 615 -0.79 -14.34 11.98
C GLU A 615 -2.22 -14.80 12.26
N VAL A 616 -2.39 -15.60 13.29
CA VAL A 616 -3.69 -16.15 13.70
C VAL A 616 -4.00 -15.70 15.11
N VAL A 617 -5.12 -14.99 15.27
CA VAL A 617 -5.65 -14.64 16.60
C VAL A 617 -6.72 -15.66 16.96
N THR A 618 -6.47 -16.45 18.01
CA THR A 618 -7.32 -17.57 18.41
C THR A 618 -7.51 -17.62 19.92
N PRO A 619 -8.66 -18.15 20.42
CA PRO A 619 -8.78 -18.48 21.82
C PRO A 619 -7.68 -19.45 22.27
N GLU A 620 -7.24 -19.35 23.53
CA GLU A 620 -6.17 -20.19 24.08
C GLU A 620 -6.48 -21.68 23.97
N GLU A 621 -7.73 -22.06 24.18
CA GLU A 621 -8.19 -23.46 24.08
C GLU A 621 -8.03 -24.07 22.67
N ASN A 622 -8.07 -23.26 21.61
CA ASN A 622 -7.91 -23.70 20.21
C ASN A 622 -6.48 -23.59 19.70
N MET A 623 -5.55 -23.01 20.45
CA MET A 623 -4.19 -22.76 20.01
C MET A 623 -3.46 -24.05 19.58
N GLY A 624 -3.64 -25.13 20.35
CA GLY A 624 -3.02 -26.43 20.03
C GLY A 624 -3.47 -26.99 18.69
N ASP A 625 -4.75 -26.89 18.38
CA ASP A 625 -5.33 -27.36 17.12
C ASP A 625 -4.88 -26.50 15.94
N VAL A 626 -4.80 -25.17 16.12
CA VAL A 626 -4.27 -24.22 15.12
C VAL A 626 -2.81 -24.56 14.80
N ILE A 627 -1.95 -24.71 15.80
CA ILE A 627 -0.54 -25.08 15.60
C ILE A 627 -0.42 -26.45 14.93
N GLY A 628 -1.23 -27.42 15.34
CA GLY A 628 -1.28 -28.74 14.74
C GLY A 628 -1.63 -28.71 13.24
N ASP A 629 -2.59 -27.87 12.87
CA ASP A 629 -2.98 -27.68 11.47
C ASP A 629 -1.87 -26.95 10.66
N LEU A 630 -1.26 -25.93 11.23
CA LEU A 630 -0.14 -25.22 10.58
C LEU A 630 1.05 -26.15 10.32
N ASN A 631 1.39 -27.02 11.26
CA ASN A 631 2.45 -28.01 11.09
C ASN A 631 2.13 -29.00 9.96
N LYS A 632 0.87 -29.43 9.81
CA LYS A 632 0.45 -30.26 8.68
C LYS A 632 0.62 -29.55 7.34
N ARG A 633 0.46 -28.23 7.32
CA ARG A 633 0.64 -27.35 6.15
C ARG A 633 2.08 -26.89 5.91
N ARG A 634 3.06 -27.57 6.50
CA ARG A 634 4.48 -27.23 6.43
C ARG A 634 4.82 -25.84 7.00
N GLY A 635 3.96 -25.30 7.84
CA GLY A 635 4.15 -24.01 8.49
C GLY A 635 5.23 -24.09 9.56
N GLN A 636 6.01 -23.04 9.69
CA GLN A 636 7.01 -22.86 10.75
C GLN A 636 6.50 -21.80 11.72
N VAL A 637 6.12 -22.20 12.92
CA VAL A 637 5.68 -21.28 13.97
C VAL A 637 6.91 -20.56 14.52
N GLU A 638 6.93 -19.24 14.39
CA GLU A 638 8.04 -18.38 14.83
C GLU A 638 7.84 -17.84 16.24
N GLY A 639 6.59 -17.59 16.62
CA GLY A 639 6.29 -17.00 17.90
C GLY A 639 4.83 -17.11 18.30
N MET A 640 4.60 -16.95 19.60
CA MET A 640 3.27 -16.89 20.20
C MET A 640 3.21 -15.75 21.19
N GLU A 641 2.18 -14.93 21.09
CA GLU A 641 1.93 -13.81 21.97
C GLU A 641 0.57 -13.95 22.62
N SER A 642 0.40 -13.37 23.79
CA SER A 642 -0.88 -13.36 24.50
C SER A 642 -1.50 -11.98 24.37
N THR A 643 -2.78 -11.91 23.99
CA THR A 643 -3.57 -10.69 24.12
C THR A 643 -4.16 -10.62 25.52
N ARG A 644 -4.55 -9.42 25.97
CA ARG A 644 -5.21 -9.24 27.27
C ARG A 644 -6.59 -9.86 27.36
N SER A 645 -7.28 -9.96 26.26
CA SER A 645 -8.59 -10.64 26.19
C SER A 645 -8.50 -12.15 26.38
N GLY A 646 -7.28 -12.70 26.64
CA GLY A 646 -7.06 -14.14 26.76
C GLY A 646 -6.93 -14.86 25.42
N ALA A 647 -6.94 -14.15 24.31
CA ALA A 647 -6.63 -14.71 23.01
C ALA A 647 -5.11 -14.87 22.81
N ARG A 648 -4.74 -15.79 21.92
CA ARG A 648 -3.34 -16.04 21.53
C ARG A 648 -3.12 -15.60 20.10
N ILE A 649 -1.99 -14.96 19.84
CA ILE A 649 -1.52 -14.64 18.48
C ILE A 649 -0.45 -15.66 18.13
N VAL A 650 -0.71 -16.46 17.10
CA VAL A 650 0.27 -17.42 16.55
C VAL A 650 0.84 -16.80 15.28
N LYS A 651 2.15 -16.59 15.25
CA LYS A 651 2.92 -16.11 14.10
C LYS A 651 3.63 -17.26 13.44
N ALA A 652 3.46 -17.42 12.13
CA ALA A 652 4.07 -18.52 11.40
C ALA A 652 4.45 -18.11 9.98
N MET A 653 5.50 -18.75 9.44
CA MET A 653 5.82 -18.73 8.01
C MET A 653 5.21 -19.97 7.36
N VAL A 654 4.40 -19.79 6.34
CA VAL A 654 3.65 -20.87 5.69
C VAL A 654 3.79 -20.81 4.17
N PRO A 655 3.95 -21.95 3.49
CA PRO A 655 3.96 -21.97 2.03
C PRO A 655 2.54 -21.76 1.49
N LEU A 656 2.39 -20.83 0.54
CA LEU A 656 1.09 -20.49 -0.03
C LEU A 656 0.36 -21.70 -0.63
N ALA A 657 1.11 -22.64 -1.22
CA ALA A 657 0.56 -23.86 -1.81
C ALA A 657 -0.29 -24.70 -0.84
N GLU A 658 -0.02 -24.63 0.45
CA GLU A 658 -0.73 -25.38 1.49
C GLU A 658 -1.88 -24.56 2.14
N MET A 659 -2.05 -23.30 1.74
CA MET A 659 -2.93 -22.37 2.43
C MET A 659 -4.28 -22.16 1.76
N PHE A 660 -4.50 -22.76 0.59
CA PHE A 660 -5.81 -22.68 -0.08
C PHE A 660 -6.91 -23.28 0.80
N GLY A 661 -7.99 -22.54 0.99
CA GLY A 661 -9.10 -22.91 1.85
C GLY A 661 -8.83 -22.82 3.36
N TYR A 662 -7.66 -22.37 3.80
CA TYR A 662 -7.27 -22.29 5.21
C TYR A 662 -8.25 -21.53 6.08
N VAL A 663 -8.81 -20.43 5.61
CA VAL A 663 -9.79 -19.62 6.38
C VAL A 663 -11.03 -20.45 6.76
N THR A 664 -11.49 -21.32 5.86
CA THR A 664 -12.61 -22.23 6.11
C THR A 664 -12.26 -23.27 7.15
N ASP A 665 -11.07 -23.88 7.03
CA ASP A 665 -10.60 -24.88 7.98
C ASP A 665 -10.37 -24.26 9.35
N LEU A 666 -9.77 -23.06 9.41
CA LEU A 666 -9.59 -22.31 10.66
C LEU A 666 -10.92 -22.03 11.37
N ARG A 667 -11.93 -21.58 10.62
CA ARG A 667 -13.28 -21.37 11.17
C ARG A 667 -13.88 -22.65 11.72
N THR A 668 -13.67 -23.77 11.04
CA THR A 668 -14.16 -25.10 11.50
C THR A 668 -13.47 -25.51 12.79
N ILE A 669 -12.13 -25.42 12.86
CA ILE A 669 -11.32 -25.79 14.03
C ILE A 669 -11.68 -24.93 15.25
N THR A 670 -11.92 -23.64 15.05
CA THR A 670 -12.13 -22.68 16.13
C THR A 670 -13.60 -22.27 16.34
N SER A 671 -14.54 -22.94 15.68
CA SER A 671 -15.97 -22.60 15.70
C SER A 671 -16.23 -21.11 15.35
N GLY A 672 -15.47 -20.58 14.39
CA GLY A 672 -15.58 -19.21 13.92
C GLY A 672 -14.96 -18.15 14.83
N ARG A 673 -14.27 -18.54 15.91
CA ARG A 673 -13.73 -17.63 16.92
C ARG A 673 -12.32 -17.13 16.62
N ALA A 674 -11.63 -17.70 15.65
CA ALA A 674 -10.31 -17.21 15.22
C ALA A 674 -10.38 -16.38 13.97
N THR A 675 -9.45 -15.44 13.87
CA THR A 675 -9.19 -14.63 12.68
C THR A 675 -7.76 -14.86 12.21
N SER A 676 -7.52 -14.73 10.92
CA SER A 676 -6.18 -14.84 10.36
C SER A 676 -5.88 -13.72 9.38
N SER A 677 -4.62 -13.35 9.32
CA SER A 677 -4.05 -12.41 8.36
C SER A 677 -2.84 -13.06 7.72
N MET A 678 -2.74 -13.03 6.40
CA MET A 678 -1.67 -13.65 5.65
C MET A 678 -1.13 -12.67 4.62
N THR A 679 0.19 -12.42 4.68
CA THR A 679 0.91 -11.51 3.78
C THR A 679 2.06 -12.24 3.11
N TYR A 680 2.35 -11.87 1.85
CA TYR A 680 3.55 -12.36 1.19
C TYR A 680 4.81 -11.85 1.90
N ASP A 681 5.77 -12.73 2.13
CA ASP A 681 7.07 -12.39 2.72
C ASP A 681 8.22 -12.56 1.72
N HIS A 682 8.46 -13.78 1.27
CA HIS A 682 9.55 -14.08 0.32
C HIS A 682 9.30 -15.38 -0.44
N HIS A 683 10.17 -15.67 -1.42
CA HIS A 683 10.25 -17.00 -2.04
C HIS A 683 11.36 -17.82 -1.40
N ALA A 684 11.08 -19.08 -1.13
CA ALA A 684 12.05 -20.03 -0.56
C ALA A 684 12.17 -21.32 -1.40
N PRO A 685 13.34 -21.96 -1.40
CA PRO A 685 13.55 -23.22 -2.13
C PRO A 685 12.64 -24.34 -1.64
N LEU A 686 12.01 -25.08 -2.57
CA LEU A 686 11.28 -26.30 -2.25
C LEU A 686 12.23 -27.46 -1.97
N SER A 687 11.75 -28.42 -1.16
CA SER A 687 12.42 -29.71 -1.04
C SER A 687 12.41 -30.47 -2.40
N LYS A 688 13.41 -31.26 -2.66
CA LYS A 688 13.54 -32.00 -3.94
C LYS A 688 12.33 -32.87 -4.28
N SER A 689 11.69 -33.47 -3.27
CA SER A 689 10.51 -34.32 -3.45
C SER A 689 9.28 -33.52 -3.89
N ILE A 690 9.07 -32.35 -3.27
CA ILE A 690 7.93 -31.48 -3.59
C ILE A 690 8.17 -30.80 -4.95
N ALA A 691 9.39 -30.33 -5.20
CA ALA A 691 9.76 -29.76 -6.50
C ALA A 691 9.53 -30.76 -7.66
N ALA A 692 9.90 -32.04 -7.47
CA ALA A 692 9.64 -33.08 -8.46
C ALA A 692 8.14 -33.24 -8.73
N ALA A 693 7.31 -33.28 -7.69
CA ALA A 693 5.85 -33.41 -7.83
C ALA A 693 5.24 -32.21 -8.59
N VAL A 694 5.68 -31.00 -8.27
CA VAL A 694 5.23 -29.78 -8.98
C VAL A 694 5.64 -29.83 -10.46
N LEU A 695 6.88 -30.21 -10.76
CA LEU A 695 7.39 -30.29 -12.12
C LEU A 695 6.73 -31.41 -12.94
N ASP A 696 6.40 -32.55 -12.30
CA ASP A 696 5.66 -33.62 -12.95
C ASP A 696 4.22 -33.21 -13.29
N GLU A 697 3.58 -32.43 -12.44
CA GLU A 697 2.27 -31.84 -12.74
C GLU A 697 2.31 -30.89 -13.94
N VAL A 698 3.36 -30.09 -14.04
CA VAL A 698 3.59 -29.20 -15.20
C VAL A 698 3.80 -30.03 -16.47
N LYS A 699 4.65 -31.06 -16.43
CA LYS A 699 4.88 -31.96 -17.57
C LYS A 699 3.62 -32.73 -17.97
N GLY A 700 2.86 -33.24 -17.00
CA GLY A 700 1.62 -33.94 -17.27
C GLY A 700 0.54 -33.08 -17.92
N ARG A 701 0.60 -31.75 -17.75
CA ARG A 701 -0.26 -30.81 -18.50
C ARG A 701 0.18 -30.64 -19.96
N VAL A 702 1.48 -30.69 -20.23
CA VAL A 702 2.05 -30.60 -21.59
C VAL A 702 1.76 -31.86 -22.38
N ASP A 703 1.74 -33.03 -21.73
CA ASP A 703 1.48 -34.33 -22.37
C ASP A 703 -0.02 -34.60 -22.62
N LEU A 704 -0.93 -33.80 -22.04
CA LEU A 704 -2.39 -33.90 -22.25
C LEU A 704 -2.94 -32.91 -23.28
N LEU A 705 -2.09 -32.07 -23.86
CA LEU A 705 -2.38 -31.14 -24.95
C LEU A 705 -1.68 -31.57 -26.22
#